data_859b34417285bfe4dcc8718c95428385
#
_entry.id   859b34417285bfe4dcc8718c95428385
#
_cell.length_a   1.000
_cell.length_b   1.000
_cell.length_c   1.000
_cell.angle_alpha   90.00
_cell.angle_beta   90.00
_cell.angle_gamma   90.00
#
_symmetry.space_group_name_H-M   'P 1'
#
loop_
_entity.id
_entity.type
_entity.pdbx_description
1 polymer ?
#
loop_
_entity_poly.entity_id
_entity_poly.type
_entity_poly.pdbx_seq_one_letter_code
_entity_poly.pdbx_strand_id
1 'polypeptide(L)'
;MRLKLFLLMLIAAAAAYASPDVIKCTGQIVDQNNTPLIGAVIAPDGESRRVTSDLVTSDLNGYFVIEVPADKPLLISYIGYKSVYVNPAEDLGVIKMTSDDASDDYFGESSDLIIDDATFEDEEGSSQSVAALNGANDDIYYSTASYNFSPMYFRYRGYDNQYQTVYINGMEFNDLIRGRFNFSTLLGMTSRAFRNKTTTVGMGAAAYGFGSIGGSVNYNTVTDTYAPGFNGSLAYTNSSYMMRAMATYSTGVNRHGWAFTVSAIGRYAPEGVIEGTFYNSGGLFLSLEKVFNPNNSLTFTAFGGPTQRATAIATYQEAYDLAGSNLYNPAWGWQDGKKRSSRITETFDPTLMLNWLHKKGNTTVNTAASARWVNYNRTALQYYKANDPNPTYYRYLPSYYESDPEQFELYTEGWRDGSLRQIRWDELYQVNYLNNIQNETLPDADKKGASYIMENRVSNQFSALFSSYVNTRLSDVMTLQGGVNFNYTKSSNYKTVRDLMGGEFWLDVDPFSDRDITIAPDNLQNDLDNPNRRVGEGDKFGYDYDIHAIQAKAWLQNVFNLPHWDVNYGIEMSYTQYQRDGHMRNGRAPHNSLGKSDMQRFDNAAVKAGATYKLDGRNYFTAHIDYGTRAPLFDNVFIAPRVKNTTVSNPTNERDFAVDLGYTWNYRRFRGSITGYYTQIDNAIERNGFYDETYQTYANYVLTDVKRVYKGIELGMAYKITPSLTATFAGTISRFQYKNNPQGTRTFENGLYPDSTQTVYLKNYYLGSVPQTQANLGLDWAAPGNWFFNVNGTFQGDAYVNLAPAYHEALPGLWEQFGNSEEELQAKIDELSAQDKIKNAFTLNLSIGKLIYINRKISLNINVNINNILNNRDVVTYAYQQGRLDTKNYDRGAYPNRLSYAQGVRAFVNVGIRF
;
A
#
# COMPACT_ATOMS: atom_id res chain seq x y z
N MET A 1 -20.34 -37.39 -7.09
CA MET A 1 -21.12 -37.81 -5.89
C MET A 1 -20.82 -36.97 -4.64
N ARG A 2 -19.58 -36.52 -4.44
CA ARG A 2 -19.20 -35.69 -3.24
C ARG A 2 -19.75 -34.24 -3.25
N LEU A 3 -19.98 -33.64 -4.41
CA LEU A 3 -20.56 -32.31 -4.54
C LEU A 3 -22.05 -32.24 -4.22
N LYS A 4 -22.81 -33.34 -4.51
CA LYS A 4 -24.24 -33.46 -4.16
C LYS A 4 -24.48 -33.66 -2.68
N LEU A 5 -23.52 -34.29 -1.94
CA LEU A 5 -23.58 -34.45 -0.48
C LEU A 5 -23.33 -33.13 0.25
N PHE A 6 -22.46 -32.27 -0.27
CA PHE A 6 -22.19 -30.95 0.30
C PHE A 6 -23.39 -30.00 0.15
N LEU A 7 -24.08 -30.06 -0.97
CA LEU A 7 -25.32 -29.30 -1.20
C LEU A 7 -26.48 -29.80 -0.30
N LEU A 8 -26.59 -31.11 -0.03
CA LEU A 8 -27.63 -31.67 0.83
C LEU A 8 -27.41 -31.36 2.31
N MET A 9 -26.15 -31.25 2.78
CA MET A 9 -25.84 -30.80 4.13
C MET A 9 -26.14 -29.30 4.34
N LEU A 10 -26.07 -28.50 3.30
CA LEU A 10 -26.46 -27.09 3.33
C LEU A 10 -27.98 -26.87 3.44
N ILE A 11 -28.77 -27.80 2.89
CA ILE A 11 -30.23 -27.72 2.91
C ILE A 11 -30.79 -28.25 4.27
N ALA A 12 -30.12 -29.20 4.92
CA ALA A 12 -30.56 -29.78 6.19
C ALA A 12 -30.35 -28.84 7.41
N ALA A 13 -29.47 -27.83 7.31
CA ALA A 13 -29.23 -26.85 8.38
C ALA A 13 -30.30 -25.74 8.47
N ALA A 14 -31.22 -25.65 7.50
CA ALA A 14 -32.21 -24.58 7.39
C ALA A 14 -33.56 -24.86 8.08
N ALA A 15 -33.71 -25.98 8.78
CA ALA A 15 -35.04 -26.46 9.21
C ALA A 15 -35.33 -26.45 10.73
N ALA A 16 -34.63 -25.67 11.56
CA ALA A 16 -34.97 -25.65 12.99
C ALA A 16 -34.84 -24.24 13.62
N TYR A 17 -35.80 -23.36 13.37
CA TYR A 17 -36.06 -22.21 14.27
C TYR A 17 -37.54 -22.00 14.43
N ALA A 18 -37.99 -22.02 15.72
CA ALA A 18 -39.31 -21.58 16.11
C ALA A 18 -39.43 -20.06 15.85
N SER A 19 -40.55 -19.61 15.30
CA SER A 19 -40.83 -18.19 15.09
C SER A 19 -40.95 -17.50 16.45
N PRO A 20 -40.19 -16.41 16.73
CA PRO A 20 -40.41 -15.61 17.93
C PRO A 20 -41.76 -14.88 17.86
N ASP A 21 -42.34 -14.60 19.02
CA ASP A 21 -43.53 -13.75 19.10
C ASP A 21 -43.24 -12.36 18.54
N VAL A 22 -44.10 -11.87 17.65
CA VAL A 22 -43.94 -10.58 16.96
C VAL A 22 -44.82 -9.53 17.62
N ILE A 23 -44.26 -8.39 17.99
CA ILE A 23 -44.99 -7.22 18.53
C ILE A 23 -45.02 -6.10 17.49
N LYS A 24 -46.16 -5.45 17.35
CA LYS A 24 -46.31 -4.26 16.52
C LYS A 24 -46.02 -3.01 17.39
N CYS A 25 -44.91 -2.35 17.12
CA CYS A 25 -44.42 -1.16 17.82
C CYS A 25 -44.81 0.11 17.06
N THR A 26 -45.27 1.13 17.77
CA THR A 26 -45.53 2.48 17.26
C THR A 26 -44.80 3.51 18.09
N GLY A 27 -44.36 4.63 17.50
CA GLY A 27 -43.71 5.71 18.23
C GLY A 27 -43.47 6.95 17.37
N GLN A 28 -43.01 8.03 17.99
CA GLN A 28 -42.62 9.27 17.33
C GLN A 28 -41.17 9.62 17.65
N ILE A 29 -40.37 9.91 16.64
CA ILE A 29 -38.94 10.26 16.78
C ILE A 29 -38.80 11.77 16.61
N VAL A 30 -38.16 12.39 17.57
CA VAL A 30 -37.91 13.85 17.59
C VAL A 30 -36.49 14.14 18.01
N ASP A 31 -35.98 15.33 17.66
CA ASP A 31 -34.72 15.84 18.17
C ASP A 31 -34.83 16.34 19.62
N GLN A 32 -33.73 16.83 20.17
CA GLN A 32 -33.66 17.41 21.52
C GLN A 32 -34.57 18.63 21.70
N ASN A 33 -34.99 19.29 20.61
CA ASN A 33 -35.88 20.46 20.57
C ASN A 33 -37.34 20.08 20.26
N ASN A 34 -37.69 18.78 20.27
CA ASN A 34 -38.98 18.22 19.87
C ASN A 34 -39.35 18.45 18.40
N THR A 35 -38.38 18.68 17.53
CA THR A 35 -38.61 18.72 16.08
C THR A 35 -38.71 17.31 15.53
N PRO A 36 -39.73 16.92 14.73
CA PRO A 36 -39.83 15.60 14.16
C PRO A 36 -38.66 15.26 13.26
N LEU A 37 -38.05 14.10 13.43
CA LEU A 37 -36.98 13.58 12.60
C LEU A 37 -37.60 12.71 11.51
N ILE A 38 -37.59 13.23 10.28
CA ILE A 38 -38.17 12.60 9.08
C ILE A 38 -37.14 11.66 8.44
N GLY A 39 -37.51 10.38 8.28
CA GLY A 39 -36.62 9.40 7.67
C GLY A 39 -35.61 8.79 8.64
N ALA A 40 -35.81 8.91 9.96
CA ALA A 40 -35.06 8.12 10.92
C ALA A 40 -35.30 6.63 10.67
N VAL A 41 -34.26 5.82 10.70
CA VAL A 41 -34.32 4.40 10.42
C VAL A 41 -34.54 3.62 11.72
N ILE A 42 -35.51 2.74 11.73
CA ILE A 42 -35.86 1.87 12.84
C ILE A 42 -35.68 0.41 12.42
N ALA A 43 -34.86 -0.33 13.14
CA ALA A 43 -34.54 -1.72 12.88
C ALA A 43 -34.50 -2.55 14.17
N PRO A 44 -34.77 -3.86 14.13
CA PRO A 44 -34.43 -4.76 15.24
C PRO A 44 -32.94 -4.81 15.48
N ASP A 45 -32.47 -4.74 16.72
CA ASP A 45 -31.04 -4.85 17.06
C ASP A 45 -30.51 -6.24 16.75
N GLY A 46 -29.27 -6.29 16.22
CA GLY A 46 -28.60 -7.53 15.81
C GLY A 46 -28.80 -7.91 14.35
N GLU A 47 -29.57 -7.16 13.59
CA GLU A 47 -29.55 -7.22 12.14
C GLU A 47 -28.68 -6.05 11.65
N SER A 48 -27.63 -6.38 10.88
CA SER A 48 -26.72 -5.35 10.35
C SER A 48 -27.52 -4.26 9.64
N ARG A 49 -27.10 -3.01 9.72
CA ARG A 49 -27.70 -1.79 9.11
C ARG A 49 -27.92 -1.86 7.58
N ARG A 50 -27.99 -3.05 7.00
CA ARG A 50 -28.28 -3.29 5.58
C ARG A 50 -29.77 -3.46 5.42
N VAL A 51 -30.30 -2.77 4.42
CA VAL A 51 -31.68 -2.78 3.95
C VAL A 51 -32.26 -4.21 3.99
N THR A 52 -32.90 -4.57 5.10
CA THR A 52 -33.76 -5.74 5.21
C THR A 52 -35.22 -5.30 5.06
N SER A 53 -36.09 -6.20 4.67
CA SER A 53 -37.57 -5.95 4.58
C SER A 53 -38.20 -5.51 5.91
N ASP A 54 -37.47 -5.55 6.99
CA ASP A 54 -37.91 -5.30 8.35
C ASP A 54 -37.48 -3.92 8.87
N LEU A 55 -36.89 -3.07 8.02
CA LEU A 55 -36.61 -1.67 8.32
C LEU A 55 -37.80 -0.79 7.99
N VAL A 56 -38.12 0.14 8.88
CA VAL A 56 -39.06 1.21 8.58
C VAL A 56 -38.40 2.56 8.80
N THR A 57 -38.92 3.59 8.16
CA THR A 57 -38.51 4.97 8.36
C THR A 57 -39.63 5.80 8.94
N SER A 58 -39.27 6.77 9.77
CA SER A 58 -40.24 7.73 10.29
C SER A 58 -40.81 8.60 9.17
N ASP A 59 -42.11 8.95 9.30
CA ASP A 59 -42.83 9.79 8.36
C ASP A 59 -42.55 11.30 8.54
N LEU A 60 -43.30 12.16 7.84
CA LEU A 60 -43.16 13.62 7.88
C LEU A 60 -43.36 14.22 9.28
N ASN A 61 -44.02 13.53 10.18
CA ASN A 61 -44.31 13.95 11.56
C ASN A 61 -43.43 13.16 12.55
N GLY A 62 -42.44 12.36 12.05
CA GLY A 62 -41.57 11.55 12.89
C GLY A 62 -42.20 10.23 13.36
N TYR A 63 -43.44 9.87 12.95
CA TYR A 63 -44.10 8.64 13.38
C TYR A 63 -43.62 7.44 12.58
N PHE A 64 -43.55 6.28 13.24
CA PHE A 64 -43.23 4.99 12.60
C PHE A 64 -44.11 3.87 13.17
N VAL A 65 -44.21 2.81 12.38
CA VAL A 65 -44.87 1.56 12.75
C VAL A 65 -44.00 0.41 12.27
N ILE A 66 -43.62 -0.50 13.19
CA ILE A 66 -42.74 -1.65 12.85
C ILE A 66 -43.24 -2.91 13.57
N GLU A 67 -43.16 -4.07 12.91
CA GLU A 67 -43.41 -5.37 13.51
C GLU A 67 -42.10 -6.09 13.78
N VAL A 68 -41.81 -6.43 15.02
CA VAL A 68 -40.51 -6.95 15.46
C VAL A 68 -40.64 -8.07 16.46
N PRO A 69 -39.66 -8.99 16.55
CA PRO A 69 -39.60 -10.00 17.60
C PRO A 69 -39.57 -9.34 18.98
N ALA A 70 -40.40 -9.85 19.91
CA ALA A 70 -40.53 -9.29 21.24
C ALA A 70 -39.28 -9.33 22.11
N ASP A 71 -38.30 -10.17 21.72
CA ASP A 71 -37.05 -10.40 22.42
C ASP A 71 -35.89 -9.55 21.91
N LYS A 72 -36.07 -8.74 20.84
CA LYS A 72 -35.02 -7.92 20.25
C LYS A 72 -35.29 -6.44 20.44
N PRO A 73 -34.36 -5.66 21.05
CA PRO A 73 -34.51 -4.22 21.13
C PRO A 73 -34.53 -3.60 19.72
N LEU A 74 -35.15 -2.43 19.60
CA LEU A 74 -35.16 -1.61 18.40
C LEU A 74 -33.93 -0.70 18.43
N LEU A 75 -33.20 -0.66 17.34
CA LEU A 75 -32.18 0.33 17.05
C LEU A 75 -32.82 1.43 16.21
N ILE A 76 -32.76 2.66 16.71
CA ILE A 76 -33.23 3.86 16.01
C ILE A 76 -32.02 4.68 15.66
N SER A 77 -31.80 4.93 14.39
CA SER A 77 -30.69 5.72 13.88
C SER A 77 -31.14 6.81 12.94
N TYR A 78 -30.51 7.97 13.05
CA TYR A 78 -30.70 9.10 12.17
C TYR A 78 -29.37 9.83 11.95
N ILE A 79 -29.18 10.32 10.73
CA ILE A 79 -27.92 10.98 10.34
C ILE A 79 -27.67 12.20 11.22
N GLY A 80 -26.49 12.24 11.87
CA GLY A 80 -26.12 13.33 12.77
C GLY A 80 -26.69 13.23 14.17
N TYR A 81 -27.22 12.04 14.54
CA TYR A 81 -27.80 11.79 15.88
C TYR A 81 -27.27 10.47 16.45
N LYS A 82 -27.09 10.43 17.77
CA LYS A 82 -26.72 9.19 18.48
C LYS A 82 -27.84 8.18 18.35
N SER A 83 -27.48 6.96 17.95
CA SER A 83 -28.42 5.86 17.86
C SER A 83 -29.03 5.56 19.23
N VAL A 84 -30.31 5.28 19.26
CA VAL A 84 -31.07 5.01 20.48
C VAL A 84 -31.59 3.57 20.43
N TYR A 85 -31.38 2.82 21.51
CA TYR A 85 -31.94 1.49 21.69
C TYR A 85 -33.18 1.54 22.53
N VAL A 86 -34.27 0.91 22.07
CA VAL A 86 -35.55 0.88 22.75
C VAL A 86 -36.10 -0.54 22.79
N ASN A 87 -36.51 -1.02 23.93
CA ASN A 87 -37.17 -2.33 24.03
C ASN A 87 -38.55 -2.29 23.35
N PRO A 88 -38.92 -3.34 22.60
CA PRO A 88 -40.21 -3.40 21.90
C PRO A 88 -41.40 -3.22 22.86
N ALA A 89 -42.31 -2.34 22.50
CA ALA A 89 -43.58 -2.15 23.16
C ALA A 89 -44.63 -1.69 22.14
N GLU A 90 -45.91 -1.93 22.37
CA GLU A 90 -46.97 -1.55 21.42
C GLU A 90 -47.03 -0.04 21.17
N ASP A 91 -46.75 0.78 22.20
CA ASP A 91 -46.59 2.23 22.11
C ASP A 91 -45.27 2.65 22.80
N LEU A 92 -44.33 3.18 22.03
CA LEU A 92 -43.03 3.64 22.48
C LEU A 92 -43.04 5.15 22.85
N GLY A 93 -44.18 5.84 22.64
CA GLY A 93 -44.31 7.27 22.90
C GLY A 93 -43.38 8.13 22.07
N VAL A 94 -42.86 9.22 22.66
CA VAL A 94 -41.91 10.12 21.99
C VAL A 94 -40.49 9.73 22.33
N ILE A 95 -39.73 9.37 21.32
CA ILE A 95 -38.32 8.99 21.43
C ILE A 95 -37.44 10.20 21.01
N LYS A 96 -36.67 10.72 21.96
CA LYS A 96 -35.77 11.84 21.70
C LYS A 96 -34.36 11.35 21.30
N MET A 97 -33.90 11.84 20.18
CA MET A 97 -32.52 11.62 19.73
C MET A 97 -31.65 12.85 19.98
N THR A 98 -30.45 12.65 20.48
CA THR A 98 -29.47 13.71 20.67
C THR A 98 -28.55 13.74 19.47
N SER A 99 -28.21 14.97 19.00
CA SER A 99 -27.24 15.12 17.91
C SER A 99 -25.93 14.44 18.27
N ASP A 100 -25.36 13.69 17.32
CA ASP A 100 -24.06 13.10 17.42
C ASP A 100 -23.09 13.88 16.54
N ASP A 101 -22.12 14.53 17.16
CA ASP A 101 -21.09 15.30 16.45
C ASP A 101 -20.05 14.39 15.79
N ALA A 102 -20.21 13.07 15.91
CA ALA A 102 -19.37 12.03 15.31
C ALA A 102 -20.21 11.01 14.52
N SER A 103 -20.94 11.45 13.48
CA SER A 103 -21.74 10.55 12.66
C SER A 103 -20.91 9.90 11.56
N ASP A 104 -20.35 8.75 11.87
CA ASP A 104 -19.46 8.01 10.97
C ASP A 104 -20.16 7.08 9.95
N ASP A 105 -21.50 7.05 9.81
CA ASP A 105 -22.08 5.78 9.33
C ASP A 105 -22.99 5.79 8.10
N TYR A 106 -23.27 6.90 7.43
CA TYR A 106 -24.39 6.85 6.46
C TYR A 106 -24.04 6.94 4.96
N PHE A 107 -22.84 7.26 4.57
CA PHE A 107 -22.45 7.33 3.16
C PHE A 107 -21.59 6.14 2.67
N GLY A 108 -21.11 5.28 3.56
CA GLY A 108 -20.28 4.11 3.23
C GLY A 108 -21.05 2.89 2.70
N GLU A 109 -22.38 2.85 2.82
CA GLU A 109 -23.13 1.62 2.53
C GLU A 109 -23.68 1.50 1.10
N SER A 110 -23.71 2.56 0.30
CA SER A 110 -24.22 2.46 -1.08
C SER A 110 -23.24 1.87 -2.08
N SER A 111 -21.99 1.69 -1.70
CA SER A 111 -20.98 1.11 -2.55
C SER A 111 -20.25 -0.04 -1.85
N ASP A 112 -20.86 -1.22 -1.78
CA ASP A 112 -20.12 -2.48 -1.76
C ASP A 112 -19.38 -2.63 -3.12
N LEU A 113 -18.75 -1.56 -3.57
CA LEU A 113 -17.80 -1.56 -4.66
C LEU A 113 -16.59 -2.33 -4.14
N ILE A 114 -16.57 -3.61 -4.45
CA ILE A 114 -15.46 -4.47 -4.11
C ILE A 114 -14.28 -3.97 -4.94
N ILE A 115 -13.38 -3.26 -4.28
CA ILE A 115 -12.13 -2.81 -4.85
C ILE A 115 -11.34 -4.06 -5.24
N ASP A 116 -10.80 -4.05 -6.44
CA ASP A 116 -9.90 -5.10 -6.90
C ASP A 116 -8.60 -5.02 -6.09
N ASP A 117 -8.47 -5.90 -5.11
CA ASP A 117 -7.32 -5.96 -4.21
C ASP A 117 -6.00 -6.20 -4.94
N ALA A 118 -6.04 -6.74 -6.15
CA ALA A 118 -4.85 -6.97 -6.96
C ALA A 118 -4.10 -5.68 -7.33
N THR A 119 -4.77 -4.55 -7.33
CA THR A 119 -4.16 -3.24 -7.57
C THR A 119 -3.24 -2.79 -6.45
N PHE A 120 -3.37 -3.36 -5.25
CA PHE A 120 -2.63 -2.95 -4.05
C PHE A 120 -1.38 -3.78 -3.77
N GLU A 121 -1.10 -4.80 -4.58
CA GLU A 121 -0.03 -5.75 -4.31
C GLU A 121 1.28 -5.48 -5.05
N ASP A 122 1.41 -4.32 -5.70
CA ASP A 122 2.64 -4.00 -6.44
C ASP A 122 3.76 -3.58 -5.47
N GLU A 123 4.69 -4.50 -5.22
CA GLU A 123 5.74 -4.36 -4.19
C GLU A 123 6.99 -3.59 -4.65
N GLU A 124 7.11 -3.23 -5.90
CA GLU A 124 8.28 -2.45 -6.36
C GLU A 124 8.24 -0.98 -5.95
N GLY A 125 7.45 -0.69 -4.95
CA GLY A 125 7.84 0.33 -3.99
C GLY A 125 7.27 1.70 -4.17
N SER A 126 6.57 2.05 -5.19
CA SER A 126 6.22 3.46 -5.37
C SER A 126 4.77 3.74 -5.65
N SER A 127 3.99 2.76 -6.02
CA SER A 127 2.68 3.02 -6.62
C SER A 127 1.47 2.55 -5.83
N GLN A 128 1.64 1.96 -4.65
CA GLN A 128 0.47 1.51 -3.89
C GLN A 128 -0.31 2.68 -3.31
N SER A 129 -1.43 2.98 -3.92
CA SER A 129 -2.40 3.86 -3.32
C SER A 129 -3.28 3.08 -2.35
N VAL A 130 -3.00 3.26 -1.08
CA VAL A 130 -3.79 2.69 0.02
C VAL A 130 -5.02 3.53 0.35
N ALA A 131 -5.13 4.68 -0.27
CA ALA A 131 -6.18 5.63 -0.02
C ALA A 131 -7.57 5.07 -0.36
N ALA A 132 -7.70 4.26 -1.41
CA ALA A 132 -8.97 3.64 -1.75
C ALA A 132 -9.49 2.65 -0.69
N LEU A 133 -8.61 1.94 -0.01
CA LEU A 133 -8.99 1.06 1.11
C LEU A 133 -9.45 1.86 2.34
N ASN A 134 -9.04 3.12 2.43
CA ASN A 134 -9.36 4.02 3.53
C ASN A 134 -10.52 4.98 3.22
N GLY A 135 -11.14 4.86 2.05
CA GLY A 135 -12.14 5.80 1.53
C GLY A 135 -13.47 5.88 2.26
N ALA A 136 -13.75 5.01 3.22
CA ALA A 136 -14.93 5.14 4.08
C ALA A 136 -14.70 6.24 5.13
N ASN A 137 -14.95 7.48 4.76
CA ASN A 137 -14.81 8.67 5.61
C ASN A 137 -15.89 9.69 5.28
N ASP A 138 -16.22 10.56 6.22
CA ASP A 138 -17.21 11.63 6.05
C ASP A 138 -16.73 12.80 5.19
N ASP A 139 -15.42 12.94 5.01
CA ASP A 139 -14.85 13.92 4.09
C ASP A 139 -15.16 13.53 2.65
N ILE A 140 -15.94 14.37 1.95
CA ILE A 140 -16.41 14.11 0.57
C ILE A 140 -15.26 14.07 -0.42
N TYR A 141 -14.26 14.95 -0.27
CA TYR A 141 -13.09 14.92 -1.12
C TYR A 141 -12.33 13.62 -0.94
N TYR A 142 -11.97 13.29 0.31
CA TYR A 142 -11.16 12.12 0.60
C TYR A 142 -11.86 10.82 0.20
N SER A 143 -13.14 10.66 0.53
CA SER A 143 -13.91 9.46 0.18
C SER A 143 -14.07 9.28 -1.33
N THR A 144 -14.30 10.37 -2.09
CA THR A 144 -14.42 10.33 -3.55
C THR A 144 -13.05 10.13 -4.22
N ALA A 145 -12.04 10.90 -3.80
CA ALA A 145 -10.70 10.88 -4.39
C ALA A 145 -9.97 9.56 -4.13
N SER A 146 -10.01 9.05 -2.91
CA SER A 146 -9.36 7.80 -2.54
C SER A 146 -9.87 6.62 -3.35
N TYR A 147 -11.14 6.65 -3.73
CA TYR A 147 -11.76 5.63 -4.54
C TYR A 147 -11.50 5.83 -6.05
N ASN A 148 -11.74 7.03 -6.57
CA ASN A 148 -11.76 7.28 -8.02
C ASN A 148 -10.37 7.63 -8.58
N PHE A 149 -9.44 8.18 -7.80
CA PHE A 149 -8.06 8.42 -8.22
C PHE A 149 -7.17 7.18 -8.11
N SER A 150 -7.57 6.19 -7.32
CA SER A 150 -6.96 4.87 -7.27
C SER A 150 -7.49 4.00 -8.43
N PRO A 151 -6.70 3.11 -9.02
CA PRO A 151 -5.39 2.64 -8.58
C PRO A 151 -4.19 3.35 -9.20
N MET A 152 -4.39 4.47 -9.85
CA MET A 152 -3.35 5.00 -10.70
C MET A 152 -2.43 6.00 -10.04
N TYR A 153 -2.51 6.38 -8.79
CA TYR A 153 -1.60 7.34 -8.15
C TYR A 153 -2.21 8.25 -7.11
N PHE A 154 -3.32 7.90 -6.50
CA PHE A 154 -3.77 8.72 -5.40
C PHE A 154 -2.88 8.46 -4.19
N ARG A 155 -2.07 9.43 -3.85
CA ARG A 155 -1.43 9.57 -2.54
C ARG A 155 -2.05 10.78 -1.88
N TYR A 156 -2.54 10.61 -0.65
CA TYR A 156 -3.09 11.73 0.09
C TYR A 156 -2.08 12.87 0.16
N ARG A 157 -2.40 14.02 -0.43
CA ARG A 157 -1.52 15.20 -0.54
C ARG A 157 -0.11 14.90 -1.09
N GLY A 158 0.01 13.86 -1.90
CA GLY A 158 1.27 13.44 -2.50
C GLY A 158 2.26 12.77 -1.55
N TYR A 159 1.89 12.55 -0.28
CA TYR A 159 2.79 11.95 0.71
C TYR A 159 3.15 10.51 0.36
N ASP A 160 4.36 10.10 0.73
CA ASP A 160 4.75 8.69 0.70
C ASP A 160 3.94 7.90 1.73
N ASN A 161 3.73 6.60 1.47
CA ASN A 161 2.95 5.70 2.34
C ASN A 161 3.53 5.58 3.76
N GLN A 162 4.80 5.90 3.97
CA GLN A 162 5.40 5.96 5.30
C GLN A 162 4.80 7.04 6.21
N TYR A 163 4.12 8.04 5.63
CA TYR A 163 3.42 9.11 6.35
C TYR A 163 1.98 8.77 6.69
N GLN A 164 1.53 7.56 6.42
CA GLN A 164 0.24 7.03 6.83
C GLN A 164 0.43 5.87 7.81
N THR A 165 -0.29 5.91 8.93
CA THR A 165 -0.18 4.87 9.96
C THR A 165 -1.35 3.90 9.87
N VAL A 166 -1.05 2.60 9.82
CA VAL A 166 -2.05 1.54 9.82
C VAL A 166 -2.01 0.79 11.14
N TYR A 167 -3.15 0.72 11.78
CA TYR A 167 -3.36 -0.02 13.02
C TYR A 167 -4.25 -1.25 12.79
N ILE A 168 -4.02 -2.31 13.54
CA ILE A 168 -4.97 -3.42 13.71
C ILE A 168 -5.20 -3.60 15.21
N ASN A 169 -6.44 -3.42 15.66
CA ASN A 169 -6.83 -3.39 17.08
C ASN A 169 -5.97 -2.42 17.92
N GLY A 170 -5.57 -1.27 17.35
CA GLY A 170 -4.75 -0.25 18.01
C GLY A 170 -3.25 -0.55 18.04
N MET A 171 -2.77 -1.67 17.51
CA MET A 171 -1.34 -1.93 17.31
C MET A 171 -0.89 -1.37 15.97
N GLU A 172 0.24 -0.67 15.94
CA GLU A 172 0.83 -0.14 14.71
C GLU A 172 1.48 -1.27 13.89
N PHE A 173 1.04 -1.45 12.66
CA PHE A 173 1.48 -2.52 11.76
C PHE A 173 2.39 -2.05 10.62
N ASN A 174 2.78 -0.78 10.60
CA ASN A 174 3.80 -0.31 9.66
C ASN A 174 5.13 -1.04 9.94
N ASP A 175 5.78 -1.51 8.87
CA ASP A 175 7.08 -2.18 8.95
C ASP A 175 8.15 -1.19 9.46
N LEU A 176 8.90 -1.54 10.51
CA LEU A 176 9.91 -0.64 11.09
C LEU A 176 11.11 -0.36 10.17
N ILE A 177 11.40 -1.28 9.26
CA ILE A 177 12.55 -1.18 8.36
C ILE A 177 12.20 -0.32 7.15
N ARG A 178 11.00 -0.55 6.58
CA ARG A 178 10.51 0.08 5.34
C ARG A 178 9.57 1.25 5.58
N GLY A 179 9.10 1.48 6.81
CA GLY A 179 8.22 2.59 7.21
C GLY A 179 6.77 2.48 6.76
N ARG A 180 6.37 1.46 6.01
CA ARG A 180 5.04 1.36 5.40
C ARG A 180 4.34 0.06 5.74
N PHE A 181 3.01 0.07 5.64
CA PHE A 181 2.19 -1.12 5.78
C PHE A 181 2.13 -1.89 4.46
N ASN A 182 2.27 -3.21 4.51
CA ASN A 182 2.05 -4.06 3.36
C ASN A 182 0.59 -4.55 3.36
N PHE A 183 -0.21 -4.10 2.39
CA PHE A 183 -1.63 -4.44 2.29
C PHE A 183 -1.90 -5.90 1.91
N SER A 184 -0.92 -6.62 1.36
CA SER A 184 -1.05 -8.06 1.14
C SER A 184 -1.24 -8.84 2.45
N THR A 185 -0.82 -8.29 3.58
CA THR A 185 -1.10 -8.81 4.94
C THR A 185 -2.59 -8.98 5.22
N LEU A 186 -3.46 -8.14 4.63
CA LEU A 186 -4.92 -8.26 4.77
C LEU A 186 -5.53 -9.35 3.87
N LEU A 187 -4.71 -10.05 3.08
CA LEU A 187 -5.07 -11.19 2.24
C LEU A 187 -6.16 -10.89 1.19
N GLY A 188 -6.45 -9.63 0.91
CA GLY A 188 -7.58 -9.25 0.07
C GLY A 188 -8.95 -9.44 0.73
N MET A 189 -9.01 -9.55 2.06
CA MET A 189 -10.25 -9.70 2.82
C MET A 189 -10.79 -8.38 3.37
N THR A 190 -10.47 -7.25 2.75
CA THR A 190 -10.85 -5.91 3.21
C THR A 190 -12.35 -5.65 3.22
N SER A 191 -13.10 -6.34 2.35
CA SER A 191 -14.57 -6.28 2.32
C SER A 191 -15.25 -7.27 3.27
N ARG A 192 -14.51 -8.09 4.02
CA ARG A 192 -15.00 -9.13 4.91
C ARG A 192 -14.32 -9.12 6.27
N ALA A 193 -13.20 -9.83 6.42
CA ALA A 193 -12.48 -9.98 7.69
C ALA A 193 -11.93 -8.64 8.23
N PHE A 194 -11.50 -7.75 7.35
CA PHE A 194 -10.99 -6.41 7.70
C PHE A 194 -11.94 -5.28 7.30
N ARG A 195 -13.24 -5.57 7.27
CA ARG A 195 -14.26 -4.60 6.90
C ARG A 195 -14.44 -3.50 7.93
N ASN A 196 -14.40 -3.86 9.21
CA ASN A 196 -14.62 -2.93 10.31
C ASN A 196 -13.37 -2.09 10.50
N LYS A 197 -13.43 -0.83 10.09
CA LYS A 197 -12.29 0.08 10.16
C LYS A 197 -12.74 1.46 10.58
N THR A 198 -11.84 2.18 11.25
CA THR A 198 -11.98 3.59 11.57
C THR A 198 -10.86 4.35 10.88
N THR A 199 -11.19 5.35 10.10
CA THR A 199 -10.22 6.16 9.35
C THR A 199 -10.19 7.57 9.91
N THR A 200 -8.98 8.10 10.12
CA THR A 200 -8.74 9.50 10.49
C THR A 200 -7.93 10.13 9.38
N VAL A 201 -8.47 11.14 8.72
CA VAL A 201 -7.81 11.84 7.62
C VAL A 201 -6.86 12.90 8.17
N GLY A 202 -5.65 12.95 7.62
CA GLY A 202 -4.65 13.94 7.99
C GLY A 202 -4.34 13.96 9.48
N MET A 203 -4.26 15.16 10.05
CA MET A 203 -3.83 15.42 11.43
C MET A 203 -4.94 15.28 12.48
N GLY A 204 -6.10 14.74 12.11
CA GLY A 204 -7.22 14.57 13.03
C GLY A 204 -6.89 13.73 14.28
N ALA A 205 -7.73 13.85 15.30
CA ALA A 205 -7.61 13.05 16.52
C ALA A 205 -8.16 11.63 16.31
N ALA A 206 -7.43 10.60 16.72
CA ALA A 206 -7.88 9.21 16.68
C ALA A 206 -7.82 8.57 18.06
N ALA A 207 -8.88 7.84 18.44
CA ALA A 207 -8.99 7.24 19.77
C ALA A 207 -8.04 6.05 20.00
N TYR A 208 -7.44 5.52 18.95
CA TYR A 208 -6.64 4.30 18.93
C TYR A 208 -5.14 4.53 18.75
N GLY A 209 -4.71 5.77 18.46
CA GLY A 209 -3.30 6.10 18.22
C GLY A 209 -3.10 7.58 17.89
N PHE A 210 -1.85 8.02 17.89
CA PHE A 210 -1.51 9.40 17.54
C PHE A 210 -1.68 9.66 16.04
N GLY A 211 -1.37 8.67 15.19
CA GLY A 211 -1.41 8.82 13.73
C GLY A 211 -0.20 9.57 13.17
N SER A 212 -0.35 10.12 11.97
CA SER A 212 0.69 10.89 11.27
C SER A 212 0.06 11.91 10.33
N ILE A 213 0.86 12.78 9.70
CA ILE A 213 0.38 13.83 8.78
C ILE A 213 -0.46 13.31 7.60
N GLY A 214 -0.25 12.07 7.18
CA GLY A 214 -1.03 11.39 6.13
C GLY A 214 -2.30 10.69 6.62
N GLY A 215 -2.60 10.82 7.92
CA GLY A 215 -3.74 10.16 8.54
C GLY A 215 -3.44 8.76 9.06
N SER A 216 -4.50 8.11 9.56
CA SER A 216 -4.40 6.76 10.08
C SER A 216 -5.66 5.96 9.83
N VAL A 217 -5.52 4.63 9.81
CA VAL A 217 -6.64 3.69 9.76
C VAL A 217 -6.43 2.61 10.80
N ASN A 218 -7.51 2.23 11.49
CA ASN A 218 -7.50 1.11 12.43
C ASN A 218 -8.52 0.06 11.99
N TYR A 219 -8.04 -1.14 11.68
CA TYR A 219 -8.88 -2.29 11.40
C TYR A 219 -9.26 -2.98 12.71
N ASN A 220 -10.55 -3.16 12.92
CA ASN A 220 -11.06 -3.86 14.09
C ASN A 220 -11.42 -5.31 13.73
N THR A 221 -10.79 -6.27 14.40
CA THR A 221 -10.99 -7.71 14.18
C THR A 221 -11.73 -8.40 15.32
N VAL A 222 -12.33 -7.62 16.24
CA VAL A 222 -13.11 -8.15 17.36
C VAL A 222 -14.41 -8.76 16.83
N THR A 223 -14.73 -9.97 17.28
CA THR A 223 -15.78 -10.80 16.67
C THR A 223 -17.19 -10.27 16.87
N ASP A 224 -17.47 -9.58 17.96
CA ASP A 224 -18.80 -9.00 18.23
C ASP A 224 -19.21 -7.93 17.21
N THR A 225 -18.26 -7.41 16.45
CA THR A 225 -18.48 -6.41 15.40
C THR A 225 -18.93 -7.01 14.06
N TYR A 226 -18.87 -8.34 13.89
CA TYR A 226 -19.32 -9.01 12.67
C TYR A 226 -20.77 -9.43 12.74
N ALA A 227 -21.55 -9.12 11.70
CA ALA A 227 -22.91 -9.58 11.60
C ALA A 227 -22.97 -11.12 11.49
N PRO A 228 -23.82 -11.79 12.31
CA PRO A 228 -23.99 -13.23 12.22
C PRO A 228 -24.47 -13.67 10.84
N GLY A 229 -24.08 -14.87 10.42
CA GLY A 229 -24.50 -15.47 9.18
C GLY A 229 -23.34 -15.82 8.24
N PHE A 230 -23.69 -16.27 7.06
CA PHE A 230 -22.74 -16.66 6.01
C PHE A 230 -22.73 -15.63 4.89
N ASN A 231 -21.53 -15.32 4.41
CA ASN A 231 -21.31 -14.50 3.23
C ASN A 231 -20.34 -15.22 2.30
N GLY A 232 -20.76 -15.53 1.08
CA GLY A 232 -19.93 -16.12 0.03
C GLY A 232 -19.84 -15.19 -1.17
N SER A 233 -18.73 -15.19 -1.90
CA SER A 233 -18.62 -14.47 -3.16
C SER A 233 -17.67 -15.15 -4.13
N LEU A 234 -18.00 -15.04 -5.41
CA LEU A 234 -17.17 -15.43 -6.54
C LEU A 234 -16.96 -14.19 -7.40
N ALA A 235 -15.72 -13.97 -7.82
CA ALA A 235 -15.41 -12.87 -8.73
C ALA A 235 -14.53 -13.32 -9.87
N TYR A 236 -14.69 -12.64 -11.01
CA TYR A 236 -13.86 -12.77 -12.20
C TYR A 236 -13.33 -11.38 -12.59
N THR A 237 -12.05 -11.29 -12.95
CA THR A 237 -11.42 -10.06 -13.43
C THR A 237 -10.35 -10.35 -14.48
N ASN A 238 -10.04 -9.38 -15.32
CA ASN A 238 -8.93 -9.42 -16.26
C ASN A 238 -7.76 -8.55 -15.76
N SER A 239 -7.36 -8.73 -14.50
CA SER A 239 -6.28 -7.97 -13.86
C SER A 239 -5.10 -8.91 -13.52
N SER A 240 -4.40 -8.68 -12.40
CA SER A 240 -3.31 -9.53 -11.95
C SER A 240 -3.75 -10.94 -11.57
N TYR A 241 -4.98 -11.11 -11.03
CA TYR A 241 -5.62 -12.42 -10.92
C TYR A 241 -6.86 -12.48 -11.82
N MET A 242 -7.32 -13.70 -12.14
CA MET A 242 -8.48 -13.95 -12.99
C MET A 242 -9.72 -14.34 -12.18
N MET A 243 -9.55 -15.14 -11.15
CA MET A 243 -10.65 -15.67 -10.34
C MET A 243 -10.40 -15.43 -8.84
N ARG A 244 -11.48 -15.12 -8.12
CA ARG A 244 -11.47 -15.03 -6.66
C ARG A 244 -12.69 -15.73 -6.08
N ALA A 245 -12.48 -16.58 -5.07
CA ALA A 245 -13.53 -17.13 -4.23
C ALA A 245 -13.28 -16.70 -2.78
N MET A 246 -14.33 -16.24 -2.09
CA MET A 246 -14.24 -15.84 -0.70
C MET A 246 -15.49 -16.28 0.07
N ALA A 247 -15.31 -16.76 1.28
CA ALA A 247 -16.39 -17.15 2.18
C ALA A 247 -16.10 -16.66 3.60
N THR A 248 -17.11 -16.16 4.29
CA THR A 248 -17.04 -15.72 5.68
C THR A 248 -18.26 -16.24 6.43
N TYR A 249 -18.04 -16.77 7.62
CA TYR A 249 -19.09 -17.17 8.54
C TYR A 249 -18.85 -16.58 9.92
N SER A 250 -19.88 -16.01 10.53
CA SER A 250 -19.82 -15.47 11.88
C SER A 250 -21.02 -15.97 12.69
N THR A 251 -20.78 -16.33 13.94
CA THR A 251 -21.84 -16.83 14.83
C THR A 251 -22.58 -15.73 15.59
N GLY A 252 -21.94 -14.55 15.73
CA GLY A 252 -22.33 -13.60 16.77
C GLY A 252 -22.07 -14.16 18.18
N VAL A 253 -22.36 -13.36 19.23
CA VAL A 253 -22.14 -13.75 20.61
C VAL A 253 -23.26 -14.70 21.06
N ASN A 254 -22.89 -15.89 21.53
CA ASN A 254 -23.84 -16.88 22.03
C ASN A 254 -24.14 -16.68 23.54
N ARG A 255 -25.07 -17.46 24.08
CA ARG A 255 -25.51 -17.39 25.50
C ARG A 255 -24.37 -17.61 26.52
N HIS A 256 -23.28 -18.24 26.09
CA HIS A 256 -22.11 -18.47 26.92
C HIS A 256 -21.04 -17.40 26.72
N GLY A 257 -21.31 -16.33 25.99
CA GLY A 257 -20.39 -15.24 25.72
C GLY A 257 -19.26 -15.60 24.74
N TRP A 258 -19.45 -16.58 23.88
CA TRP A 258 -18.52 -16.91 22.81
C TRP A 258 -19.02 -16.41 21.47
N ALA A 259 -18.12 -15.82 20.70
CA ALA A 259 -18.33 -15.46 19.30
C ALA A 259 -17.18 -15.99 18.45
N PHE A 260 -17.49 -16.36 17.22
CA PHE A 260 -16.53 -16.95 16.30
C PHE A 260 -16.77 -16.39 14.88
N THR A 261 -15.69 -15.98 14.23
CA THR A 261 -15.70 -15.56 12.82
C THR A 261 -14.58 -16.26 12.09
N VAL A 262 -14.88 -16.89 10.96
CA VAL A 262 -13.91 -17.47 10.04
C VAL A 262 -14.11 -16.90 8.64
N SER A 263 -13.01 -16.59 7.96
CA SER A 263 -13.03 -16.17 6.57
C SER A 263 -11.93 -16.89 5.79
N ALA A 264 -12.24 -17.29 4.57
CA ALA A 264 -11.29 -17.92 3.66
C ALA A 264 -11.35 -17.24 2.30
N ILE A 265 -10.21 -17.12 1.64
CA ILE A 265 -10.08 -16.55 0.30
C ILE A 265 -9.14 -17.40 -0.55
N GLY A 266 -9.44 -17.50 -1.84
CA GLY A 266 -8.53 -18.01 -2.85
C GLY A 266 -8.57 -17.12 -4.09
N ARG A 267 -7.39 -16.81 -4.65
CA ARG A 267 -7.23 -16.05 -5.90
C ARG A 267 -6.32 -16.83 -6.83
N TYR A 268 -6.68 -16.83 -8.10
CA TYR A 268 -5.96 -17.62 -9.10
C TYR A 268 -5.93 -16.94 -10.46
N ALA A 269 -4.78 -16.97 -11.11
CA ALA A 269 -4.60 -16.71 -12.52
C ALA A 269 -3.45 -17.57 -13.06
N PRO A 270 -3.66 -18.42 -14.05
CA PRO A 270 -2.57 -19.12 -14.73
C PRO A 270 -1.72 -18.14 -15.54
N GLU A 271 -2.34 -17.06 -16.02
CA GLU A 271 -1.69 -15.92 -16.64
C GLU A 271 -2.49 -14.66 -16.31
N GLY A 272 -1.79 -13.57 -15.96
CA GLY A 272 -2.40 -12.27 -15.76
C GLY A 272 -2.64 -11.53 -17.09
N VAL A 273 -3.12 -10.28 -17.03
CA VAL A 273 -3.28 -9.44 -18.23
C VAL A 273 -1.94 -9.11 -18.89
N ILE A 274 -0.88 -9.05 -18.13
CA ILE A 274 0.50 -8.89 -18.63
C ILE A 274 1.09 -10.27 -18.85
N GLU A 275 1.59 -10.50 -20.05
CA GLU A 275 2.11 -11.79 -20.47
C GLU A 275 3.31 -12.24 -19.62
N GLY A 276 3.37 -13.54 -19.30
CA GLY A 276 4.38 -14.14 -18.44
C GLY A 276 4.22 -13.85 -16.95
N THR A 277 3.10 -13.20 -16.55
CA THR A 277 2.73 -13.07 -15.14
C THR A 277 1.71 -14.15 -14.75
N PHE A 278 1.69 -14.53 -13.49
CA PHE A 278 0.69 -15.43 -12.90
C PHE A 278 0.40 -15.03 -11.46
N TYR A 279 -0.70 -15.56 -10.90
CA TYR A 279 -1.10 -15.22 -9.53
C TYR A 279 -1.76 -16.40 -8.84
N ASN A 280 -1.21 -16.83 -7.71
CA ASN A 280 -1.75 -17.88 -6.84
C ASN A 280 -1.74 -17.37 -5.40
N SER A 281 -2.90 -17.30 -4.75
CA SER A 281 -2.98 -16.86 -3.37
C SER A 281 -4.11 -17.58 -2.64
N GLY A 282 -3.83 -17.97 -1.40
CA GLY A 282 -4.82 -18.44 -0.46
C GLY A 282 -4.71 -17.69 0.85
N GLY A 283 -5.78 -17.60 1.62
CA GLY A 283 -5.75 -16.94 2.92
C GLY A 283 -6.85 -17.43 3.84
N LEU A 284 -6.53 -17.46 5.15
CA LEU A 284 -7.44 -17.78 6.23
C LEU A 284 -7.41 -16.65 7.27
N PHE A 285 -8.56 -16.35 7.81
CA PHE A 285 -8.77 -15.48 8.95
C PHE A 285 -9.66 -16.20 9.96
N LEU A 286 -9.26 -16.12 11.21
CA LEU A 286 -10.01 -16.63 12.36
C LEU A 286 -10.04 -15.57 13.44
N SER A 287 -11.21 -15.26 13.97
CA SER A 287 -11.37 -14.47 15.19
C SER A 287 -12.28 -15.21 16.16
N LEU A 288 -11.81 -15.41 17.37
CA LEU A 288 -12.51 -16.07 18.46
C LEU A 288 -12.57 -15.13 19.66
N GLU A 289 -13.75 -14.78 20.09
CA GLU A 289 -13.96 -13.88 21.21
C GLU A 289 -14.67 -14.57 22.37
N LYS A 290 -14.22 -14.25 23.58
CA LYS A 290 -14.89 -14.58 24.84
C LYS A 290 -15.27 -13.30 25.54
N VAL A 291 -16.56 -13.02 25.63
CA VAL A 291 -17.15 -12.01 26.49
C VAL A 291 -17.34 -12.64 27.87
N PHE A 292 -16.55 -12.23 28.86
CA PHE A 292 -16.64 -12.73 30.23
C PHE A 292 -17.78 -12.10 31.02
N ASN A 293 -17.99 -10.80 30.76
CA ASN A 293 -19.05 -9.97 31.33
C ASN A 293 -19.17 -8.69 30.46
N PRO A 294 -20.18 -7.82 30.70
CA PRO A 294 -20.37 -6.61 29.91
C PRO A 294 -19.16 -5.66 29.85
N ASN A 295 -18.24 -5.83 30.80
CA ASN A 295 -17.06 -4.95 30.93
C ASN A 295 -15.78 -5.55 30.35
N ASN A 296 -15.72 -6.86 30.08
CA ASN A 296 -14.47 -7.53 29.67
C ASN A 296 -14.72 -8.53 28.55
N SER A 297 -13.98 -8.38 27.49
CA SER A 297 -13.82 -9.40 26.45
C SER A 297 -12.38 -9.63 26.09
N LEU A 298 -12.10 -10.84 25.61
CA LEU A 298 -10.80 -11.26 25.10
C LEU A 298 -10.98 -11.89 23.73
N THR A 299 -10.29 -11.35 22.75
CA THR A 299 -10.34 -11.82 21.36
C THR A 299 -9.01 -12.37 20.95
N PHE A 300 -9.00 -13.59 20.45
CA PHE A 300 -7.87 -14.19 19.74
C PHE A 300 -8.13 -14.06 18.24
N THR A 301 -7.19 -13.50 17.49
CA THR A 301 -7.25 -13.39 16.02
C THR A 301 -6.03 -14.06 15.42
N ALA A 302 -6.25 -14.88 14.39
CA ALA A 302 -5.18 -15.48 13.60
C ALA A 302 -5.50 -15.29 12.11
N PHE A 303 -4.53 -14.85 11.33
CA PHE A 303 -4.69 -14.75 9.89
C PHE A 303 -3.35 -14.92 9.17
N GLY A 304 -3.41 -15.29 7.91
CA GLY A 304 -2.26 -15.47 7.05
C GLY A 304 -2.57 -16.40 5.87
N GLY A 305 -1.69 -16.38 4.90
CA GLY A 305 -1.81 -17.23 3.72
C GLY A 305 -0.67 -17.04 2.74
N PRO A 306 -0.38 -18.08 1.93
CA PRO A 306 0.65 -17.99 0.91
C PRO A 306 0.17 -17.18 -0.30
N THR A 307 1.09 -16.40 -0.87
CA THR A 307 0.91 -15.78 -2.18
C THR A 307 2.16 -16.06 -3.01
N GLN A 308 1.96 -16.50 -4.24
CA GLN A 308 3.00 -16.66 -5.25
C GLN A 308 2.56 -15.96 -6.53
N ARG A 309 3.38 -15.05 -7.03
CA ARG A 309 3.07 -14.30 -8.24
C ARG A 309 4.30 -13.97 -9.05
N ALA A 310 4.14 -13.89 -10.37
CA ALA A 310 5.13 -13.32 -11.25
C ALA A 310 4.79 -11.84 -11.53
N THR A 311 5.82 -10.99 -11.57
CA THR A 311 5.69 -9.55 -11.78
C THR A 311 6.35 -9.09 -13.06
N ALA A 312 5.79 -8.04 -13.68
CA ALA A 312 6.40 -7.35 -14.81
C ALA A 312 7.53 -6.41 -14.36
N ILE A 313 8.37 -6.03 -15.29
CA ILE A 313 9.47 -5.08 -15.08
C ILE A 313 9.23 -3.84 -15.95
N ALA A 314 9.41 -2.64 -15.37
CA ALA A 314 9.42 -1.39 -16.11
C ALA A 314 10.53 -1.38 -17.16
N THR A 315 10.25 -0.90 -18.37
CA THR A 315 11.21 -0.86 -19.46
C THR A 315 11.17 0.48 -20.21
N TYR A 316 11.88 0.55 -21.33
CA TYR A 316 12.02 1.73 -22.16
C TYR A 316 10.85 1.88 -23.12
N GLN A 317 10.54 3.11 -23.55
CA GLN A 317 9.53 3.37 -24.58
C GLN A 317 9.87 2.63 -25.89
N GLU A 318 11.13 2.64 -26.32
CA GLU A 318 11.58 1.91 -27.51
C GLU A 318 11.20 0.42 -27.47
N ALA A 319 11.37 -0.26 -26.33
CA ALA A 319 10.99 -1.66 -26.18
C ALA A 319 9.47 -1.89 -26.26
N TYR A 320 8.66 -0.97 -25.73
CA TYR A 320 7.21 -1.01 -25.88
C TYR A 320 6.78 -0.81 -27.33
N ASP A 321 7.39 0.14 -28.04
CA ASP A 321 7.09 0.45 -29.43
C ASP A 321 7.48 -0.73 -30.36
N LEU A 322 8.66 -1.29 -30.17
CA LEU A 322 9.13 -2.47 -30.91
C LEU A 322 8.26 -3.71 -30.64
N ALA A 323 7.81 -3.87 -29.41
CA ALA A 323 6.92 -4.97 -29.06
C ALA A 323 5.46 -4.72 -29.51
N GLY A 324 5.11 -3.49 -29.88
CA GLY A 324 3.76 -3.09 -30.29
C GLY A 324 2.74 -3.11 -29.13
N SER A 325 3.22 -3.04 -27.88
CA SER A 325 2.33 -3.10 -26.71
C SER A 325 2.95 -2.45 -25.48
N ASN A 326 2.20 -1.54 -24.85
CA ASN A 326 2.57 -0.95 -23.55
C ASN A 326 2.45 -1.95 -22.37
N LEU A 327 2.01 -3.18 -22.62
CA LEU A 327 1.96 -4.28 -21.66
C LEU A 327 3.09 -5.30 -21.87
N TYR A 328 4.08 -4.96 -22.70
CA TYR A 328 5.25 -5.82 -22.87
C TYR A 328 6.00 -6.01 -21.55
N ASN A 329 6.44 -7.25 -21.32
CA ASN A 329 7.16 -7.65 -20.11
C ASN A 329 8.43 -8.44 -20.50
N PRO A 330 9.63 -7.94 -20.22
CA PRO A 330 10.88 -8.62 -20.52
C PRO A 330 11.24 -9.73 -19.52
N ALA A 331 10.48 -9.90 -18.44
CA ALA A 331 10.88 -10.76 -17.32
C ALA A 331 10.59 -12.25 -17.54
N TRP A 332 10.14 -12.69 -18.70
CA TRP A 332 9.78 -14.07 -18.98
C TRP A 332 10.31 -14.56 -20.34
N GLY A 333 10.25 -15.84 -20.57
CA GLY A 333 10.56 -16.49 -21.84
C GLY A 333 10.02 -17.90 -21.88
N TRP A 334 10.18 -18.56 -23.04
CA TRP A 334 9.77 -19.94 -23.24
C TRP A 334 10.85 -20.91 -22.75
N GLN A 335 10.44 -21.95 -22.04
CA GLN A 335 11.25 -23.10 -21.67
C GLN A 335 10.39 -24.36 -21.80
N ASP A 336 10.83 -25.33 -22.63
CA ASP A 336 10.09 -26.58 -22.88
C ASP A 336 8.60 -26.36 -23.22
N GLY A 337 8.31 -25.33 -24.03
CA GLY A 337 6.96 -24.95 -24.43
C GLY A 337 6.09 -24.32 -23.35
N LYS A 338 6.66 -23.98 -22.18
CA LYS A 338 5.98 -23.29 -21.08
C LYS A 338 6.57 -21.92 -20.86
N LYS A 339 5.73 -20.98 -20.45
CA LYS A 339 6.18 -19.65 -20.02
C LYS A 339 6.85 -19.75 -18.65
N ARG A 340 8.08 -19.25 -18.56
CA ARG A 340 8.85 -19.15 -17.30
C ARG A 340 9.20 -17.71 -17.03
N SER A 341 8.86 -17.22 -15.84
CA SER A 341 9.22 -15.88 -15.36
C SER A 341 10.51 -15.91 -14.55
N SER A 342 11.33 -14.89 -14.71
CA SER A 342 12.52 -14.66 -13.86
C SER A 342 12.19 -13.90 -12.58
N ARG A 343 11.00 -13.30 -12.49
CA ARG A 343 10.58 -12.42 -11.38
C ARG A 343 9.36 -12.98 -10.67
N ILE A 344 9.59 -13.91 -9.74
CA ILE A 344 8.56 -14.55 -8.93
C ILE A 344 8.72 -14.03 -7.51
N THR A 345 7.64 -13.53 -6.92
CA THR A 345 7.55 -13.16 -5.52
C THR A 345 6.73 -14.20 -4.78
N GLU A 346 7.25 -14.71 -3.68
CA GLU A 346 6.60 -15.67 -2.79
C GLU A 346 6.52 -15.05 -1.41
N THR A 347 5.32 -15.01 -0.83
CA THR A 347 5.10 -14.46 0.51
C THR A 347 4.24 -15.39 1.35
N PHE A 348 4.54 -15.45 2.65
CA PHE A 348 3.68 -16.07 3.64
C PHE A 348 3.80 -15.28 4.94
N ASP A 349 2.69 -14.69 5.40
CA ASP A 349 2.65 -13.67 6.45
C ASP A 349 1.66 -14.05 7.58
N PRO A 350 1.89 -15.15 8.33
CA PRO A 350 1.03 -15.54 9.43
C PRO A 350 1.17 -14.58 10.62
N THR A 351 0.03 -14.16 11.14
CA THR A 351 -0.10 -13.23 12.27
C THR A 351 -1.03 -13.83 13.32
N LEU A 352 -0.58 -13.80 14.57
CA LEU A 352 -1.36 -14.18 15.74
C LEU A 352 -1.52 -12.95 16.63
N MET A 353 -2.72 -12.71 17.12
CA MET A 353 -3.04 -11.54 17.94
C MET A 353 -3.91 -11.95 19.13
N LEU A 354 -3.71 -11.28 20.25
CA LEU A 354 -4.55 -11.35 21.43
C LEU A 354 -4.96 -9.93 21.81
N ASN A 355 -6.26 -9.69 21.95
CA ASN A 355 -6.81 -8.38 22.25
C ASN A 355 -7.75 -8.44 23.45
N TRP A 356 -7.44 -7.70 24.51
CA TRP A 356 -8.28 -7.56 25.70
C TRP A 356 -8.92 -6.18 25.69
N LEU A 357 -10.25 -6.18 25.72
CA LEU A 357 -11.07 -4.97 25.81
C LEU A 357 -11.70 -4.90 27.20
N HIS A 358 -11.43 -3.81 27.92
CA HIS A 358 -12.04 -3.50 29.21
C HIS A 358 -12.86 -2.19 29.12
N LYS A 359 -14.14 -2.29 29.44
CA LYS A 359 -15.06 -1.13 29.49
C LYS A 359 -15.61 -0.97 30.89
N LYS A 360 -15.49 0.20 31.51
CA LYS A 360 -16.07 0.50 32.81
C LYS A 360 -16.52 1.94 32.87
N GLY A 361 -17.83 2.13 32.93
CA GLY A 361 -18.41 3.49 32.85
C GLY A 361 -17.98 4.20 31.58
N ASN A 362 -17.39 5.36 31.71
CA ASN A 362 -16.91 6.21 30.61
C ASN A 362 -15.48 5.86 30.12
N THR A 363 -14.89 4.79 30.64
CA THR A 363 -13.51 4.42 30.31
C THR A 363 -13.47 3.12 29.52
N THR A 364 -12.74 3.14 28.41
CA THR A 364 -12.38 1.95 27.62
C THR A 364 -10.87 1.82 27.63
N VAL A 365 -10.38 0.64 27.96
CA VAL A 365 -8.97 0.25 27.83
C VAL A 365 -8.89 -0.88 26.81
N ASN A 366 -8.05 -0.73 25.84
CA ASN A 366 -7.76 -1.77 24.85
C ASN A 366 -6.29 -2.15 24.94
N THR A 367 -6.01 -3.41 25.20
CA THR A 367 -4.64 -3.93 25.27
C THR A 367 -4.51 -5.08 24.28
N ALA A 368 -3.52 -4.98 23.39
CA ALA A 368 -3.31 -5.98 22.36
C ALA A 368 -1.83 -6.37 22.25
N ALA A 369 -1.60 -7.63 21.92
CA ALA A 369 -0.27 -8.15 21.61
C ALA A 369 -0.33 -9.02 20.37
N SER A 370 0.74 -9.00 19.56
CA SER A 370 0.80 -9.75 18.31
C SER A 370 2.19 -10.33 18.08
N ALA A 371 2.22 -11.51 17.48
CA ALA A 371 3.41 -12.11 16.89
C ALA A 371 3.14 -12.35 15.40
N ARG A 372 4.05 -11.86 14.58
CA ARG A 372 3.97 -11.91 13.11
C ARG A 372 5.24 -12.50 12.54
N TRP A 373 5.11 -13.40 11.58
CA TRP A 373 6.21 -13.94 10.78
C TRP A 373 5.96 -13.61 9.32
N VAL A 374 6.92 -13.01 8.67
CA VAL A 374 6.87 -12.72 7.23
C VAL A 374 7.98 -13.51 6.56
N ASN A 375 7.61 -14.44 5.69
CA ASN A 375 8.54 -15.08 4.77
C ASN A 375 8.37 -14.40 3.41
N TYR A 376 9.42 -13.73 2.95
CA TYR A 376 9.43 -13.01 1.68
C TYR A 376 10.59 -13.46 0.84
N ASN A 377 10.28 -13.99 -0.35
CA ASN A 377 11.26 -14.45 -1.33
C ASN A 377 10.97 -13.78 -2.66
N ARG A 378 12.03 -13.37 -3.35
CA ARG A 378 11.93 -12.85 -4.70
C ARG A 378 13.03 -13.44 -5.57
N THR A 379 12.65 -14.01 -6.73
CA THR A 379 13.62 -14.57 -7.69
C THR A 379 14.21 -13.47 -8.58
N ALA A 380 15.42 -13.71 -9.05
CA ALA A 380 16.06 -12.92 -10.08
C ALA A 380 17.07 -13.78 -10.84
N LEU A 381 17.36 -13.43 -12.11
CA LEU A 381 18.50 -13.97 -12.83
C LEU A 381 19.77 -13.32 -12.30
N GLN A 382 20.80 -14.15 -12.10
CA GLN A 382 22.16 -13.74 -11.79
C GLN A 382 23.10 -14.36 -12.83
N TYR A 383 24.14 -13.62 -13.21
CA TYR A 383 25.11 -14.08 -14.19
C TYR A 383 26.54 -13.66 -13.83
N TYR A 384 27.51 -14.45 -14.27
CA TYR A 384 28.93 -14.19 -14.05
C TYR A 384 29.72 -14.67 -15.27
N LYS A 385 30.64 -13.83 -15.78
CA LYS A 385 31.44 -14.09 -16.99
C LYS A 385 30.59 -14.48 -18.19
N ALA A 386 29.41 -13.86 -18.31
CA ALA A 386 28.48 -14.11 -19.40
C ALA A 386 27.71 -12.81 -19.73
N ASN A 387 27.01 -12.82 -20.85
CA ASN A 387 26.21 -11.68 -21.31
C ASN A 387 24.96 -11.46 -20.40
N ASP A 388 24.53 -10.22 -20.31
CA ASP A 388 23.29 -9.91 -19.58
C ASP A 388 22.09 -10.66 -20.20
N PRO A 389 21.36 -11.49 -19.44
CA PRO A 389 20.24 -12.27 -19.98
C PRO A 389 18.96 -11.46 -20.17
N ASN A 390 18.94 -10.19 -19.79
CA ASN A 390 17.74 -9.35 -19.86
C ASN A 390 17.53 -8.85 -21.30
N PRO A 391 16.40 -9.15 -21.96
CA PRO A 391 16.11 -8.69 -23.32
C PRO A 391 16.20 -7.16 -23.48
N THR A 392 15.90 -6.39 -22.43
CA THR A 392 15.96 -4.93 -22.45
C THR A 392 17.30 -4.36 -21.95
N TYR A 393 18.37 -5.16 -21.97
CA TYR A 393 19.70 -4.62 -21.79
C TYR A 393 20.02 -3.66 -22.96
N TYR A 394 20.52 -2.45 -22.65
CA TYR A 394 20.62 -1.37 -23.64
C TYR A 394 21.37 -1.76 -24.94
N ARG A 395 22.34 -2.71 -24.85
CA ARG A 395 23.07 -3.21 -26.03
C ARG A 395 22.27 -4.17 -26.90
N TYR A 396 21.06 -4.54 -26.53
CA TYR A 396 20.17 -5.38 -27.36
C TYR A 396 19.04 -4.55 -27.98
N LEU A 397 19.08 -3.23 -27.80
CA LEU A 397 18.14 -2.32 -28.42
C LEU A 397 18.70 -1.76 -29.72
N PRO A 398 17.87 -1.58 -30.76
CA PRO A 398 18.31 -0.98 -32.01
C PRO A 398 18.98 0.39 -31.84
N SER A 399 18.50 1.23 -30.94
CA SER A 399 19.07 2.55 -30.65
C SER A 399 20.55 2.53 -30.28
N TYR A 400 21.07 1.43 -29.72
CA TYR A 400 22.50 1.29 -29.45
C TYR A 400 23.35 1.23 -30.75
N TYR A 401 22.76 0.82 -31.87
CA TYR A 401 23.42 0.60 -33.16
C TYR A 401 23.05 1.66 -34.21
N GLU A 402 22.60 2.84 -33.83
CA GLU A 402 22.22 3.92 -34.76
C GLU A 402 23.35 4.28 -35.74
N SER A 403 24.62 4.11 -35.34
CA SER A 403 25.78 4.36 -36.18
C SER A 403 26.17 3.16 -37.08
N ASP A 404 25.54 1.99 -36.92
CA ASP A 404 25.76 0.76 -37.70
C ASP A 404 24.44 0.27 -38.30
N PRO A 405 24.09 0.67 -39.54
CA PRO A 405 22.81 0.35 -40.17
C PRO A 405 22.51 -1.15 -40.31
N GLU A 406 23.51 -1.99 -40.48
CA GLU A 406 23.31 -3.44 -40.60
C GLU A 406 22.90 -4.06 -39.26
N GLN A 407 23.57 -3.71 -38.17
CA GLN A 407 23.20 -4.13 -36.83
C GLN A 407 21.88 -3.53 -36.39
N PHE A 408 21.64 -2.25 -36.68
CA PHE A 408 20.37 -1.60 -36.38
C PHE A 408 19.17 -2.36 -36.98
N GLU A 409 19.23 -2.71 -38.25
CA GLU A 409 18.15 -3.46 -38.91
C GLU A 409 18.03 -4.86 -38.36
N LEU A 410 19.14 -5.57 -38.12
CA LEU A 410 19.15 -6.93 -37.54
C LEU A 410 18.43 -6.96 -36.17
N TYR A 411 18.78 -6.03 -35.28
CA TYR A 411 18.12 -5.94 -33.95
C TYR A 411 16.67 -5.48 -34.08
N THR A 412 16.36 -4.57 -34.98
CA THR A 412 14.98 -4.12 -35.24
C THR A 412 14.11 -5.28 -35.73
N GLU A 413 14.60 -6.10 -36.67
CA GLU A 413 13.88 -7.28 -37.15
C GLU A 413 13.69 -8.31 -36.02
N GLY A 414 14.73 -8.65 -35.26
CA GLY A 414 14.65 -9.57 -34.14
C GLY A 414 13.71 -9.11 -33.03
N TRP A 415 13.59 -7.81 -32.82
CA TRP A 415 12.56 -7.25 -31.92
C TRP A 415 11.16 -7.35 -32.51
N ARG A 416 10.96 -7.12 -33.79
CA ARG A 416 9.65 -7.21 -34.47
C ARG A 416 9.15 -8.65 -34.59
N ASP A 417 10.00 -9.59 -34.96
CA ASP A 417 9.63 -11.00 -35.09
C ASP A 417 9.49 -11.72 -33.75
N GLY A 418 9.99 -11.12 -32.68
CA GLY A 418 9.86 -11.60 -31.30
C GLY A 418 11.05 -12.46 -30.83
N SER A 419 12.05 -12.73 -31.65
CA SER A 419 13.20 -13.55 -31.26
C SER A 419 14.08 -12.93 -30.17
N LEU A 420 14.08 -11.59 -30.05
CA LEU A 420 14.86 -10.86 -29.05
C LEU A 420 14.03 -10.33 -27.87
N ARG A 421 12.70 -10.51 -27.87
CA ARG A 421 11.81 -9.93 -26.84
C ARG A 421 11.81 -10.67 -25.51
N GLN A 422 12.23 -11.92 -25.52
CA GLN A 422 12.03 -12.82 -24.39
C GLN A 422 13.36 -13.33 -23.85
N ILE A 423 13.37 -13.75 -22.57
CA ILE A 423 14.51 -14.47 -22.01
C ILE A 423 14.68 -15.80 -22.76
N ARG A 424 15.85 -16.03 -23.31
CA ARG A 424 16.18 -17.24 -24.08
C ARG A 424 16.71 -18.33 -23.13
N TRP A 425 15.82 -18.93 -22.34
CA TRP A 425 16.16 -19.90 -21.31
C TRP A 425 17.04 -21.03 -21.79
N ASP A 426 16.75 -21.60 -22.96
CA ASP A 426 17.50 -22.73 -23.52
C ASP A 426 18.96 -22.37 -23.79
N GLU A 427 19.24 -21.13 -24.21
CA GLU A 427 20.61 -20.66 -24.39
C GLU A 427 21.36 -20.52 -23.05
N LEU A 428 20.66 -20.04 -22.00
CA LEU A 428 21.27 -19.93 -20.68
C LEU A 428 21.64 -21.30 -20.12
N TYR A 429 20.78 -22.32 -20.31
CA TYR A 429 21.09 -23.72 -19.97
C TYR A 429 22.22 -24.28 -20.80
N GLN A 430 22.24 -23.99 -22.11
CA GLN A 430 23.31 -24.46 -23.01
C GLN A 430 24.68 -23.92 -22.59
N VAL A 431 24.80 -22.67 -22.21
CA VAL A 431 26.05 -22.07 -21.71
C VAL A 431 26.55 -22.82 -20.48
N ASN A 432 25.67 -23.08 -19.50
CA ASN A 432 26.04 -23.86 -18.32
C ASN A 432 26.45 -25.29 -18.65
N TYR A 433 25.73 -25.94 -19.57
CA TYR A 433 26.06 -27.29 -20.02
C TYR A 433 27.44 -27.34 -20.73
N LEU A 434 27.76 -26.35 -21.54
CA LEU A 434 29.09 -26.24 -22.16
C LEU A 434 30.22 -26.06 -21.13
N ASN A 435 29.96 -25.33 -20.02
CA ASN A 435 30.92 -25.26 -18.92
C ASN A 435 31.15 -26.62 -18.27
N ASN A 436 30.06 -27.40 -18.05
CA ASN A 436 30.21 -28.76 -17.49
C ASN A 436 31.02 -29.68 -18.40
N ILE A 437 30.82 -29.67 -19.73
CA ILE A 437 31.64 -30.44 -20.68
C ILE A 437 33.14 -30.04 -20.59
N GLN A 438 33.42 -28.74 -20.51
CA GLN A 438 34.79 -28.27 -20.33
C GLN A 438 35.39 -28.72 -19.00
N ASN A 439 34.61 -28.78 -17.94
CA ASN A 439 35.02 -29.22 -16.62
C ASN A 439 35.49 -30.70 -16.57
N GLU A 440 35.02 -31.56 -17.51
CA GLU A 440 35.45 -32.95 -17.57
C GLU A 440 36.96 -33.07 -17.80
N THR A 441 37.57 -32.09 -18.46
CA THR A 441 38.99 -32.08 -18.80
C THR A 441 39.84 -31.16 -17.92
N LEU A 442 39.22 -30.33 -17.08
CA LEU A 442 39.91 -29.36 -16.25
C LEU A 442 40.25 -29.92 -14.87
N PRO A 443 41.42 -29.50 -14.30
CA PRO A 443 41.71 -29.73 -12.90
C PRO A 443 40.60 -29.12 -12.01
N ASP A 444 40.39 -29.73 -10.84
CA ASP A 444 39.30 -29.28 -9.97
C ASP A 444 39.36 -27.77 -9.59
N ALA A 445 40.56 -27.24 -9.42
CA ALA A 445 40.78 -25.81 -9.11
C ALA A 445 40.34 -24.87 -10.24
N ASP A 446 40.36 -25.35 -11.49
CA ASP A 446 40.11 -24.56 -12.73
C ASP A 446 38.68 -24.76 -13.26
N LYS A 447 37.88 -25.62 -12.61
CA LYS A 447 36.50 -25.88 -13.02
C LYS A 447 35.66 -24.61 -13.01
N LYS A 448 34.88 -24.46 -14.07
CA LYS A 448 33.93 -23.33 -14.25
C LYS A 448 32.62 -23.60 -13.52
N GLY A 449 32.15 -22.65 -12.76
CA GLY A 449 30.82 -22.68 -12.24
C GLY A 449 29.75 -22.35 -13.30
N ALA A 450 28.49 -22.41 -12.92
CA ALA A 450 27.36 -21.95 -13.73
C ALA A 450 27.61 -20.47 -14.11
N SER A 451 27.40 -20.13 -15.38
CA SER A 451 27.43 -18.73 -15.84
C SER A 451 26.13 -18.00 -15.55
N TYR A 452 25.04 -18.73 -15.50
CA TYR A 452 23.69 -18.23 -15.20
C TYR A 452 23.02 -19.07 -14.12
N ILE A 453 22.37 -18.40 -13.18
CA ILE A 453 21.54 -19.04 -12.16
C ILE A 453 20.26 -18.24 -11.90
N MET A 454 19.24 -18.90 -11.34
CA MET A 454 18.17 -18.21 -10.63
C MET A 454 18.54 -18.07 -9.16
N GLU A 455 18.51 -16.86 -8.64
CA GLU A 455 18.70 -16.59 -7.22
C GLU A 455 17.36 -16.32 -6.53
N ASN A 456 17.28 -16.63 -5.24
CA ASN A 456 16.27 -16.08 -4.33
C ASN A 456 16.89 -14.96 -3.49
N ARG A 457 16.21 -13.84 -3.41
CA ARG A 457 16.47 -12.77 -2.44
C ARG A 457 15.47 -12.91 -1.32
N VAL A 458 15.96 -13.26 -0.15
CA VAL A 458 15.15 -13.59 1.02
C VAL A 458 15.20 -12.44 2.02
N SER A 459 14.03 -12.06 2.55
CA SER A 459 13.90 -11.09 3.64
C SER A 459 12.83 -11.61 4.61
N ASN A 460 13.21 -12.49 5.49
CA ASN A 460 12.31 -13.10 6.48
C ASN A 460 12.29 -12.24 7.74
N GLN A 461 11.09 -11.95 8.25
CA GLN A 461 10.93 -11.10 9.43
C GLN A 461 10.16 -11.82 10.52
N PHE A 462 10.52 -11.55 11.75
CA PHE A 462 9.71 -11.79 12.93
C PHE A 462 9.46 -10.47 13.63
N SER A 463 8.19 -10.17 13.93
CA SER A 463 7.82 -8.97 14.66
C SER A 463 6.95 -9.32 15.87
N ALA A 464 7.28 -8.73 17.02
CA ALA A 464 6.48 -8.75 18.24
C ALA A 464 5.95 -7.34 18.50
N LEU A 465 4.63 -7.19 18.52
CA LEU A 465 3.96 -5.92 18.72
C LEU A 465 3.15 -5.93 20.00
N PHE A 466 3.10 -4.80 20.66
CA PHE A 466 2.26 -4.58 21.84
C PHE A 466 1.68 -3.18 21.79
N SER A 467 0.42 -3.04 22.19
CA SER A 467 -0.25 -1.76 22.36
C SER A 467 -1.18 -1.82 23.57
N SER A 468 -1.23 -0.73 24.30
CA SER A 468 -2.28 -0.52 25.32
C SER A 468 -2.69 0.95 25.28
N TYR A 469 -3.99 1.21 25.06
CA TYR A 469 -4.51 2.57 25.07
C TYR A 469 -5.78 2.68 25.90
N VAL A 470 -5.99 3.87 26.42
CA VAL A 470 -7.17 4.26 27.18
C VAL A 470 -7.91 5.38 26.45
N ASN A 471 -9.23 5.27 26.43
CA ASN A 471 -10.14 6.33 26.01
C ASN A 471 -11.14 6.54 27.14
N THR A 472 -11.11 7.71 27.78
CA THR A 472 -11.95 8.00 28.92
C THR A 472 -12.61 9.36 28.81
N ARG A 473 -13.92 9.39 28.94
CA ARG A 473 -14.70 10.63 29.00
C ARG A 473 -14.64 11.18 30.45
N LEU A 474 -13.86 12.23 30.64
CA LEU A 474 -13.65 12.86 31.93
C LEU A 474 -14.81 13.76 32.33
N SER A 475 -15.46 14.40 31.36
CA SER A 475 -16.65 15.22 31.53
C SER A 475 -17.53 15.15 30.27
N ASP A 476 -18.66 15.83 30.26
CA ASP A 476 -19.54 15.87 29.08
C ASP A 476 -18.87 16.52 27.86
N VAL A 477 -17.85 17.31 28.07
CA VAL A 477 -17.15 18.04 27.00
C VAL A 477 -15.72 17.60 26.79
N MET A 478 -15.15 16.73 27.65
CA MET A 478 -13.73 16.38 27.59
C MET A 478 -13.50 14.88 27.57
N THR A 479 -12.78 14.41 26.58
CA THR A 479 -12.29 13.04 26.46
C THR A 479 -10.77 13.01 26.46
N LEU A 480 -10.20 12.21 27.35
CA LEU A 480 -8.76 11.94 27.42
C LEU A 480 -8.46 10.62 26.72
N GLN A 481 -7.47 10.64 25.85
CA GLN A 481 -7.02 9.49 25.10
C GLN A 481 -5.50 9.38 25.23
N GLY A 482 -4.98 8.18 25.41
CA GLY A 482 -3.55 8.02 25.52
C GLY A 482 -3.16 6.55 25.49
N GLY A 483 -1.92 6.28 25.14
CA GLY A 483 -1.45 4.89 25.01
C GLY A 483 0.03 4.75 24.79
N VAL A 484 0.43 3.50 24.77
CA VAL A 484 1.80 3.08 24.49
C VAL A 484 1.81 2.02 23.38
N ASN A 485 2.81 2.08 22.52
CA ASN A 485 3.06 1.08 21.49
C ASN A 485 4.52 0.62 21.61
N PHE A 486 4.74 -0.67 21.44
CA PHE A 486 6.05 -1.27 21.35
C PHE A 486 6.11 -2.22 20.17
N ASN A 487 7.19 -2.14 19.40
CA ASN A 487 7.45 -3.00 18.25
C ASN A 487 8.93 -3.45 18.27
N TYR A 488 9.13 -4.75 18.22
CA TYR A 488 10.42 -5.38 17.98
C TYR A 488 10.35 -6.11 16.65
N THR A 489 11.29 -5.86 15.76
CA THR A 489 11.41 -6.56 14.48
C THR A 489 12.84 -7.08 14.29
N LYS A 490 12.95 -8.36 13.98
CA LYS A 490 14.17 -8.99 13.46
C LYS A 490 13.93 -9.35 12.00
N SER A 491 14.81 -8.91 11.11
CA SER A 491 14.76 -9.27 9.69
C SER A 491 16.05 -9.99 9.28
N SER A 492 15.93 -11.19 8.74
CA SER A 492 17.06 -11.98 8.20
C SER A 492 17.08 -11.83 6.68
N ASN A 493 18.17 -11.29 6.17
CA ASN A 493 18.32 -10.92 4.76
C ASN A 493 19.51 -11.68 4.16
N TYR A 494 19.24 -12.52 3.15
CA TYR A 494 20.24 -13.33 2.49
C TYR A 494 19.82 -13.71 1.07
N LYS A 495 20.76 -14.24 0.28
CA LYS A 495 20.49 -14.87 -1.01
C LYS A 495 20.65 -16.39 -0.93
N THR A 496 19.89 -17.11 -1.74
CA THR A 496 20.13 -18.54 -1.99
C THR A 496 20.11 -18.83 -3.48
N VAL A 497 20.82 -19.87 -3.89
CA VAL A 497 20.70 -20.41 -5.24
C VAL A 497 19.34 -21.11 -5.36
N ARG A 498 18.48 -20.64 -6.27
CA ARG A 498 17.15 -21.23 -6.52
C ARG A 498 17.22 -22.38 -7.52
N ASP A 499 18.03 -22.21 -8.58
CA ASP A 499 18.17 -23.14 -9.69
C ASP A 499 19.52 -22.87 -10.38
N LEU A 500 20.37 -23.89 -10.47
CA LEU A 500 21.67 -23.83 -11.14
C LEU A 500 21.56 -23.84 -12.67
N MET A 501 20.36 -23.98 -13.23
CA MET A 501 20.08 -23.97 -14.65
C MET A 501 21.00 -24.97 -15.42
N GLY A 502 21.14 -26.18 -14.85
CA GLY A 502 21.96 -27.24 -15.41
C GLY A 502 23.48 -27.14 -15.15
N GLY A 503 23.93 -26.13 -14.43
CA GLY A 503 25.33 -26.01 -13.97
C GLY A 503 25.63 -26.94 -12.78
N GLU A 504 26.92 -27.23 -12.55
CA GLU A 504 27.34 -28.08 -11.44
C GLU A 504 27.36 -27.36 -10.09
N PHE A 505 27.77 -26.09 -10.07
CA PHE A 505 27.85 -25.23 -8.89
C PHE A 505 27.83 -23.77 -9.31
N TRP A 506 27.51 -22.86 -8.38
CA TRP A 506 27.76 -21.43 -8.51
C TRP A 506 29.00 -21.03 -7.72
N LEU A 507 29.82 -20.15 -8.28
CA LEU A 507 30.96 -19.58 -7.57
C LEU A 507 30.49 -18.35 -6.78
N ASP A 508 30.65 -18.37 -5.45
CA ASP A 508 30.22 -17.30 -4.56
C ASP A 508 31.21 -16.12 -4.56
N VAL A 509 31.15 -15.37 -5.63
CA VAL A 509 31.95 -14.15 -5.84
C VAL A 509 31.08 -12.96 -6.20
N ASP A 510 31.64 -11.75 -6.10
CA ASP A 510 30.96 -10.54 -6.60
C ASP A 510 31.30 -10.31 -8.08
N PRO A 511 30.34 -10.44 -9.00
CA PRO A 511 30.56 -10.27 -10.43
C PRO A 511 31.08 -8.88 -10.84
N PHE A 512 30.78 -7.85 -10.04
CA PHE A 512 31.18 -6.47 -10.33
C PHE A 512 32.65 -6.18 -9.97
N SER A 513 33.24 -7.00 -9.09
CA SER A 513 34.64 -6.85 -8.65
C SER A 513 35.65 -7.68 -9.44
N ASP A 514 35.21 -8.45 -10.45
CA ASP A 514 36.10 -9.34 -11.22
C ASP A 514 37.24 -8.57 -11.95
N ARG A 515 36.98 -7.36 -12.38
CA ARG A 515 38.00 -6.52 -13.04
C ARG A 515 38.97 -5.85 -12.07
N ASP A 516 38.59 -5.73 -10.80
CA ASP A 516 39.41 -5.13 -9.75
C ASP A 516 40.39 -6.13 -9.14
N ILE A 517 40.41 -7.38 -9.62
CA ILE A 517 41.15 -8.52 -9.06
C ILE A 517 42.69 -8.28 -9.02
N THR A 518 43.20 -7.49 -9.93
CA THR A 518 44.63 -7.15 -9.97
C THR A 518 45.04 -6.11 -8.95
N ILE A 519 44.10 -5.27 -8.51
CA ILE A 519 44.30 -4.17 -7.56
C ILE A 519 43.87 -4.59 -6.16
N ALA A 520 42.71 -5.22 -6.05
CA ALA A 520 42.11 -5.66 -4.81
C ALA A 520 41.47 -7.05 -4.95
N PRO A 521 42.30 -8.13 -4.95
CA PRO A 521 41.80 -9.48 -5.18
C PRO A 521 40.75 -9.93 -4.16
N ASP A 522 40.83 -9.44 -2.94
CA ASP A 522 39.87 -9.76 -1.87
C ASP A 522 38.46 -9.27 -2.18
N ASN A 523 38.32 -8.17 -2.95
CA ASN A 523 37.02 -7.59 -3.31
C ASN A 523 36.12 -8.57 -4.07
N LEU A 524 36.71 -9.52 -4.77
CA LEU A 524 35.94 -10.56 -5.46
C LEU A 524 35.18 -11.47 -4.49
N GLN A 525 35.66 -11.65 -3.26
CA GLN A 525 35.13 -12.60 -2.31
C GLN A 525 33.93 -12.03 -1.56
N ASN A 526 32.79 -12.70 -1.62
CA ASN A 526 31.65 -12.38 -0.77
C ASN A 526 31.87 -12.80 0.70
N ASP A 527 32.70 -13.85 0.91
CA ASP A 527 33.09 -14.34 2.23
C ASP A 527 34.59 -14.70 2.24
N LEU A 528 35.41 -13.87 2.88
CA LEU A 528 36.85 -14.10 3.02
C LEU A 528 37.22 -15.29 3.90
N ASP A 529 36.30 -15.72 4.76
CA ASP A 529 36.52 -16.90 5.59
C ASP A 529 36.32 -18.19 4.79
N ASN A 530 35.65 -18.12 3.63
CA ASN A 530 35.42 -19.21 2.71
C ASN A 530 35.64 -18.73 1.25
N PRO A 531 36.88 -18.40 0.85
CA PRO A 531 37.15 -17.84 -0.46
C PRO A 531 36.88 -18.85 -1.58
N ASN A 532 36.39 -18.34 -2.73
CA ASN A 532 36.01 -19.14 -3.90
C ASN A 532 35.03 -20.26 -3.59
N ARG A 533 34.15 -20.06 -2.62
CA ARG A 533 33.15 -21.05 -2.19
C ARG A 533 32.28 -21.47 -3.37
N ARG A 534 32.14 -22.80 -3.55
CA ARG A 534 31.22 -23.41 -4.51
C ARG A 534 29.90 -23.71 -3.78
N VAL A 535 28.82 -23.23 -4.31
CA VAL A 535 27.49 -23.38 -3.69
C VAL A 535 26.52 -24.08 -4.65
N GLY A 536 25.68 -24.91 -4.07
CA GLY A 536 24.61 -25.63 -4.76
C GLY A 536 23.24 -25.01 -4.53
N GLU A 537 22.19 -25.66 -5.06
CA GLU A 537 20.82 -25.23 -4.88
C GLU A 537 20.41 -25.22 -3.40
N GLY A 538 19.79 -24.16 -2.95
CA GLY A 538 19.40 -23.92 -1.56
C GLY A 538 20.48 -23.29 -0.68
N ASP A 539 21.76 -23.32 -1.08
CA ASP A 539 22.84 -22.73 -0.31
C ASP A 539 22.79 -21.21 -0.31
N LYS A 540 23.16 -20.60 0.82
CA LYS A 540 23.31 -19.15 0.92
C LYS A 540 24.57 -18.67 0.21
N PHE A 541 24.50 -17.51 -0.45
CA PHE A 541 25.63 -16.86 -1.11
C PHE A 541 25.45 -15.35 -1.17
N GLY A 542 26.48 -14.63 -1.58
CA GLY A 542 26.46 -13.20 -1.86
C GLY A 542 26.40 -12.33 -0.62
N TYR A 543 25.36 -12.42 0.18
CA TYR A 543 25.23 -11.73 1.46
C TYR A 543 24.35 -12.50 2.45
N ASP A 544 24.65 -12.35 3.74
CA ASP A 544 23.84 -12.83 4.85
C ASP A 544 23.97 -11.87 6.04
N TYR A 545 22.88 -11.27 6.49
CA TYR A 545 22.85 -10.37 7.63
C TYR A 545 21.47 -10.26 8.26
N ASP A 546 21.46 -9.98 9.56
CA ASP A 546 20.25 -9.66 10.30
C ASP A 546 20.12 -8.15 10.55
N ILE A 547 18.89 -7.68 10.66
CA ILE A 547 18.53 -6.35 11.14
C ILE A 547 17.72 -6.52 12.42
N HIS A 548 18.11 -5.82 13.46
CA HIS A 548 17.35 -5.69 14.69
C HIS A 548 16.81 -4.28 14.80
N ALA A 549 15.50 -4.12 14.90
CA ALA A 549 14.82 -2.84 15.04
C ALA A 549 13.90 -2.86 16.25
N ILE A 550 13.92 -1.80 17.04
CA ILE A 550 13.02 -1.59 18.18
C ILE A 550 12.41 -0.22 18.07
N GLN A 551 11.12 -0.11 18.33
CA GLN A 551 10.43 1.15 18.49
C GLN A 551 9.52 1.12 19.72
N ALA A 552 9.56 2.16 20.52
CA ALA A 552 8.64 2.41 21.62
C ALA A 552 8.04 3.81 21.46
N LYS A 553 6.72 3.91 21.61
CA LYS A 553 5.96 5.16 21.51
C LYS A 553 5.07 5.32 22.73
N ALA A 554 4.91 6.55 23.19
CA ALA A 554 3.91 6.94 24.18
C ALA A 554 3.22 8.21 23.69
N TRP A 555 1.90 8.26 23.76
CA TRP A 555 1.12 9.39 23.31
C TRP A 555 0.00 9.73 24.26
N LEU A 556 -0.37 11.02 24.27
CA LEU A 556 -1.47 11.56 25.07
C LEU A 556 -2.20 12.62 24.24
N GLN A 557 -3.53 12.62 24.28
CA GLN A 557 -4.36 13.50 23.51
C GLN A 557 -5.63 13.85 24.29
N ASN A 558 -6.05 15.09 24.19
CA ASN A 558 -7.34 15.57 24.72
C ASN A 558 -8.25 15.98 23.55
N VAL A 559 -9.51 15.62 23.65
CA VAL A 559 -10.57 16.04 22.73
C VAL A 559 -11.66 16.74 23.53
N PHE A 560 -12.00 17.94 23.10
CA PHE A 560 -13.03 18.77 23.69
C PHE A 560 -14.16 18.99 22.69
N ASN A 561 -15.37 18.58 23.06
CA ASN A 561 -16.59 18.79 22.28
C ASN A 561 -17.42 19.89 22.97
N LEU A 562 -17.28 21.12 22.50
CA LEU A 562 -17.99 22.28 22.99
C LEU A 562 -19.17 22.61 22.04
N PRO A 563 -20.14 23.43 22.46
CA PRO A 563 -21.30 23.75 21.62
C PRO A 563 -20.93 24.32 20.23
N HIS A 564 -19.97 25.23 20.18
CA HIS A 564 -19.50 25.87 18.94
C HIS A 564 -18.08 25.47 18.52
N TRP A 565 -17.36 24.69 19.31
CA TRP A 565 -16.00 24.31 19.04
C TRP A 565 -15.74 22.83 19.35
N ASP A 566 -15.10 22.13 18.45
CA ASP A 566 -14.36 20.92 18.78
C ASP A 566 -12.88 21.26 18.74
N VAL A 567 -12.18 20.94 19.81
CA VAL A 567 -10.75 21.21 19.92
C VAL A 567 -10.03 19.93 20.35
N ASN A 568 -8.94 19.63 19.72
CA ASN A 568 -8.07 18.55 20.15
C ASN A 568 -6.61 19.01 20.15
N TYR A 569 -5.85 18.42 21.04
CA TYR A 569 -4.40 18.55 21.02
C TYR A 569 -3.75 17.29 21.60
N GLY A 570 -2.57 16.97 21.14
CA GLY A 570 -1.85 15.78 21.58
C GLY A 570 -0.36 15.89 21.43
N ILE A 571 0.33 15.01 22.14
CA ILE A 571 1.77 14.82 22.10
C ILE A 571 2.09 13.34 21.95
N GLU A 572 3.11 13.03 21.16
CA GLU A 572 3.73 11.70 21.08
C GLU A 572 5.23 11.85 21.36
N MET A 573 5.78 10.88 22.08
CA MET A 573 7.22 10.67 22.23
C MET A 573 7.55 9.29 21.73
N SER A 574 8.64 9.16 20.98
CA SER A 574 9.07 7.85 20.46
C SER A 574 10.57 7.68 20.52
N TYR A 575 10.97 6.44 20.72
CA TYR A 575 12.34 5.98 20.67
C TYR A 575 12.45 4.90 19.60
N THR A 576 13.43 5.02 18.69
CA THR A 576 13.70 4.02 17.66
C THR A 576 15.18 3.67 17.66
N GLN A 577 15.51 2.38 17.54
CA GLN A 577 16.89 1.95 17.37
C GLN A 577 17.00 0.88 16.28
N TYR A 578 18.18 0.89 15.61
CA TYR A 578 18.53 -0.07 14.57
C TYR A 578 19.94 -0.61 14.82
N GLN A 579 20.14 -1.89 14.51
CA GLN A 579 21.43 -2.55 14.49
C GLN A 579 21.47 -3.59 13.37
N ARG A 580 22.53 -3.57 12.57
CA ARG A 580 22.85 -4.62 11.60
C ARG A 580 23.78 -5.65 12.23
N ASP A 581 23.60 -6.94 11.92
CA ASP A 581 24.48 -8.03 12.32
C ASP A 581 24.87 -8.84 11.07
N GLY A 582 26.12 -8.71 10.61
CA GLY A 582 26.61 -9.37 9.39
C GLY A 582 27.18 -10.75 9.69
N HIS A 583 26.85 -11.75 8.86
CA HIS A 583 27.27 -13.13 9.03
C HIS A 583 28.38 -13.57 8.06
N MET A 584 28.80 -12.71 7.15
CA MET A 584 29.87 -12.94 6.17
C MET A 584 30.91 -11.85 6.27
N ARG A 585 32.20 -12.22 6.16
CA ARG A 585 33.31 -11.27 6.08
C ARG A 585 33.56 -10.89 4.64
N ASN A 586 32.89 -9.85 4.17
CA ASN A 586 32.93 -9.42 2.77
C ASN A 586 34.27 -8.79 2.42
N GLY A 587 34.85 -9.19 1.28
CA GLY A 587 36.14 -8.72 0.83
C GLY A 587 36.23 -7.22 0.53
N ARG A 588 35.11 -6.62 0.14
CA ARG A 588 34.99 -5.17 -0.10
C ARG A 588 34.97 -4.36 1.20
N ALA A 589 34.75 -5.01 2.33
CA ALA A 589 34.73 -4.39 3.66
C ALA A 589 35.23 -5.37 4.74
N PRO A 590 36.49 -5.86 4.67
CA PRO A 590 36.97 -6.98 5.48
C PRO A 590 36.95 -6.71 6.99
N HIS A 591 37.02 -5.45 7.40
CA HIS A 591 37.03 -5.03 8.80
C HIS A 591 35.70 -4.44 9.29
N ASN A 592 34.68 -4.32 8.41
CA ASN A 592 33.44 -3.63 8.72
C ASN A 592 32.20 -4.32 8.11
N SER A 593 32.21 -5.63 7.94
CA SER A 593 31.11 -6.42 7.36
C SER A 593 30.58 -7.50 8.29
N LEU A 594 31.47 -8.19 8.99
CA LEU A 594 31.12 -9.27 9.92
C LEU A 594 30.76 -8.70 11.30
N GLY A 595 29.73 -9.30 11.94
CA GLY A 595 29.28 -8.96 13.28
C GLY A 595 28.40 -7.71 13.34
N LYS A 596 28.19 -7.24 14.55
CA LYS A 596 27.24 -6.15 14.85
C LYS A 596 27.80 -4.79 14.51
N SER A 597 26.99 -3.97 13.88
CA SER A 597 27.23 -2.55 13.71
C SER A 597 27.09 -1.78 15.03
N ASP A 598 27.53 -0.55 15.05
CA ASP A 598 27.13 0.41 16.05
C ASP A 598 25.61 0.57 16.04
N MET A 599 25.04 0.72 17.25
CA MET A 599 23.62 0.89 17.42
C MET A 599 23.20 2.32 17.09
N GLN A 600 22.32 2.48 16.11
CA GLN A 600 21.75 3.76 15.73
C GLN A 600 20.51 4.01 16.57
N ARG A 601 20.43 5.18 17.23
CA ARG A 601 19.37 5.56 18.18
C ARG A 601 18.79 6.89 17.84
N PHE A 602 17.45 7.00 17.93
CA PHE A 602 16.71 8.20 17.56
C PHE A 602 15.60 8.46 18.58
N ASP A 603 15.68 9.60 19.26
CA ASP A 603 14.65 10.12 20.14
C ASP A 603 13.81 11.12 19.37
N ASN A 604 12.48 11.03 19.45
CA ASN A 604 11.58 11.85 18.68
C ASN A 604 10.41 12.34 19.52
N ALA A 605 9.84 13.47 19.12
CA ALA A 605 8.61 14.01 19.67
C ALA A 605 7.77 14.64 18.57
N ALA A 606 6.45 14.54 18.73
CA ALA A 606 5.49 15.19 17.85
C ALA A 606 4.39 15.84 18.68
N VAL A 607 3.88 16.97 18.22
CA VAL A 607 2.74 17.68 18.79
C VAL A 607 1.77 18.01 17.67
N LYS A 608 0.47 17.83 17.92
CA LYS A 608 -0.58 18.23 17.00
C LYS A 608 -1.72 18.93 17.73
N ALA A 609 -2.41 19.79 17.02
CA ALA A 609 -3.63 20.42 17.49
C ALA A 609 -4.61 20.60 16.35
N GLY A 610 -5.90 20.50 16.66
CA GLY A 610 -6.98 20.73 15.72
C GLY A 610 -8.11 21.51 16.38
N ALA A 611 -8.80 22.30 15.57
CA ALA A 611 -9.98 23.03 15.98
C ALA A 611 -11.03 23.02 14.88
N THR A 612 -12.28 22.74 15.21
CA THR A 612 -13.42 22.89 14.33
C THR A 612 -14.36 23.92 14.93
N TYR A 613 -14.60 25.01 14.22
CA TYR A 613 -15.62 26.00 14.57
C TYR A 613 -16.93 25.67 13.90
N LYS A 614 -17.97 25.43 14.69
CA LYS A 614 -19.33 25.13 14.25
C LYS A 614 -20.10 26.47 14.16
N LEU A 615 -20.09 27.07 12.96
CA LEU A 615 -20.82 28.33 12.74
C LEU A 615 -22.33 28.12 12.96
N ASP A 616 -22.83 27.04 12.41
CA ASP A 616 -24.18 26.51 12.62
C ASP A 616 -24.14 24.98 12.37
N GLY A 617 -25.27 24.30 12.42
CA GLY A 617 -25.35 22.85 12.17
C GLY A 617 -25.07 22.41 10.73
N ARG A 618 -24.63 23.32 9.85
CA ARG A 618 -24.39 23.06 8.43
C ARG A 618 -23.03 23.55 7.93
N ASN A 619 -22.42 24.50 8.64
CA ASN A 619 -21.21 25.18 8.20
C ASN A 619 -20.13 25.06 9.27
N TYR A 620 -18.99 24.49 8.89
CA TYR A 620 -17.88 24.18 9.79
C TYR A 620 -16.59 24.71 9.20
N PHE A 621 -15.76 25.35 10.03
CA PHE A 621 -14.39 25.74 9.71
C PHE A 621 -13.44 24.86 10.50
N THR A 622 -12.51 24.22 9.83
CA THR A 622 -11.50 23.34 10.46
C THR A 622 -10.12 23.93 10.30
N ALA A 623 -9.28 23.76 11.29
CA ALA A 623 -7.87 24.09 11.24
C ALA A 623 -7.07 23.02 11.97
N HIS A 624 -5.99 22.54 11.37
CA HIS A 624 -5.08 21.59 12.01
C HIS A 624 -3.64 22.08 11.86
N ILE A 625 -2.83 21.74 12.84
CA ILE A 625 -1.38 21.95 12.84
C ILE A 625 -0.69 20.72 13.42
N ASP A 626 0.42 20.33 12.83
CA ASP A 626 1.30 19.27 13.29
C ASP A 626 2.76 19.73 13.19
N TYR A 627 3.54 19.40 14.21
CA TYR A 627 4.99 19.55 14.19
C TYR A 627 5.62 18.37 14.89
N GLY A 628 6.47 17.66 14.16
CA GLY A 628 7.07 16.45 14.69
C GLY A 628 8.46 16.16 14.18
N THR A 629 9.11 15.21 14.86
CA THR A 629 10.32 14.56 14.39
C THR A 629 10.09 13.06 14.28
N ARG A 630 10.81 12.42 13.37
CA ARG A 630 10.76 11.00 13.14
C ARG A 630 12.13 10.42 12.82
N ALA A 631 12.38 9.18 13.24
CA ALA A 631 13.59 8.45 12.90
C ALA A 631 13.65 8.22 11.37
N PRO A 632 14.81 8.40 10.73
CA PRO A 632 15.00 7.96 9.35
C PRO A 632 14.84 6.43 9.26
N LEU A 633 14.44 5.93 8.10
CA LEU A 633 14.29 4.49 7.87
C LEU A 633 15.64 3.77 7.90
N PHE A 634 15.65 2.49 8.28
CA PHE A 634 16.88 1.68 8.28
C PHE A 634 17.62 1.77 6.95
N ASP A 635 16.94 1.61 5.82
CA ASP A 635 17.53 1.65 4.49
C ASP A 635 18.11 3.01 4.11
N ASN A 636 17.72 4.08 4.79
CA ASN A 636 18.26 5.42 4.61
C ASN A 636 19.44 5.70 5.58
N VAL A 637 19.53 4.97 6.68
CA VAL A 637 20.62 5.07 7.66
C VAL A 637 21.83 4.24 7.25
N PHE A 638 21.60 2.98 6.81
CA PHE A 638 22.68 2.07 6.40
C PHE A 638 22.91 2.16 4.90
N ILE A 639 24.10 2.59 4.48
CA ILE A 639 24.41 2.91 3.08
C ILE A 639 24.41 1.65 2.19
N ALA A 640 25.09 0.60 2.61
CA ALA A 640 25.24 -0.63 1.85
C ALA A 640 25.11 -1.87 2.76
N PRO A 641 23.92 -2.15 3.34
CA PRO A 641 23.77 -3.18 4.37
C PRO A 641 24.05 -4.60 3.86
N ARG A 642 24.05 -4.84 2.56
CA ARG A 642 24.45 -6.13 1.98
C ARG A 642 25.96 -6.39 2.05
N VAL A 643 26.76 -5.34 2.15
CA VAL A 643 28.22 -5.38 2.08
C VAL A 643 28.85 -5.02 3.42
N LYS A 644 28.39 -3.95 4.07
CA LYS A 644 29.10 -3.36 5.20
C LYS A 644 28.18 -2.74 6.25
N ASN A 645 28.73 -2.48 7.45
CA ASN A 645 28.06 -1.84 8.59
C ASN A 645 28.03 -0.30 8.51
N THR A 646 28.52 0.29 7.43
CA THR A 646 28.66 1.76 7.31
C THR A 646 27.30 2.44 7.28
N THR A 647 27.16 3.49 8.09
CA THR A 647 25.98 4.33 8.14
C THR A 647 26.26 5.69 7.51
N VAL A 648 25.21 6.43 7.23
CA VAL A 648 25.31 7.86 6.89
C VAL A 648 26.00 8.60 8.04
N SER A 649 26.85 9.56 7.70
CA SER A 649 27.51 10.40 8.71
C SER A 649 26.47 11.23 9.47
N ASN A 650 26.40 11.04 10.80
CA ASN A 650 25.49 11.74 11.69
C ASN A 650 24.03 11.75 11.18
N PRO A 651 23.38 10.56 11.06
CA PRO A 651 22.01 10.52 10.60
C PRO A 651 21.11 11.27 11.58
N THR A 652 20.35 12.22 11.05
CA THR A 652 19.48 13.11 11.83
C THR A 652 18.02 12.70 11.68
N ASN A 653 17.22 13.05 12.68
CA ASN A 653 15.76 12.91 12.59
C ASN A 653 15.19 13.78 11.47
N GLU A 654 14.28 13.22 10.70
CA GLU A 654 13.40 13.96 9.80
C GLU A 654 12.46 14.84 10.63
N ARG A 655 12.14 16.03 10.15
CA ARG A 655 11.17 16.95 10.77
C ARG A 655 10.05 17.24 9.81
N ASP A 656 8.83 17.17 10.29
CA ASP A 656 7.64 17.57 9.56
C ASP A 656 6.93 18.74 10.25
N PHE A 657 6.44 19.65 9.43
CA PHE A 657 5.53 20.72 9.78
C PHE A 657 4.38 20.71 8.83
N ALA A 658 3.17 20.57 9.32
CA ALA A 658 1.97 20.55 8.50
C ALA A 658 0.89 21.46 9.08
N VAL A 659 0.16 22.14 8.18
CA VAL A 659 -1.00 22.96 8.52
C VAL A 659 -2.06 22.80 7.43
N ASP A 660 -3.32 22.74 7.82
CA ASP A 660 -4.45 22.85 6.91
C ASP A 660 -5.57 23.73 7.49
N LEU A 661 -6.33 24.31 6.55
CA LEU A 661 -7.52 25.11 6.83
C LEU A 661 -8.63 24.63 5.90
N GLY A 662 -9.74 24.21 6.49
CA GLY A 662 -10.90 23.67 5.78
C GLY A 662 -12.18 24.43 6.05
N TYR A 663 -13.06 24.41 5.08
CA TYR A 663 -14.46 24.82 5.22
C TYR A 663 -15.34 23.70 4.66
N THR A 664 -16.28 23.23 5.50
CA THR A 664 -17.25 22.17 5.16
C THR A 664 -18.65 22.72 5.24
N TRP A 665 -19.46 22.42 4.23
CA TRP A 665 -20.88 22.76 4.20
C TRP A 665 -21.75 21.51 4.03
N ASN A 666 -22.83 21.41 4.78
CA ASN A 666 -23.70 20.25 4.81
C ASN A 666 -25.17 20.64 4.69
N TYR A 667 -25.64 20.94 3.48
CA TYR A 667 -27.02 21.20 3.20
C TYR A 667 -27.73 19.94 2.70
N ARG A 668 -29.04 19.89 2.84
CA ARG A 668 -29.88 18.72 2.50
C ARG A 668 -29.60 18.11 1.12
N ARG A 669 -29.32 18.94 0.10
CA ARG A 669 -29.04 18.50 -1.27
C ARG A 669 -27.60 18.74 -1.72
N PHE A 670 -26.87 19.57 -1.02
CA PHE A 670 -25.54 19.99 -1.43
C PHE A 670 -24.57 19.93 -0.26
N ARG A 671 -23.61 19.08 -0.38
CA ARG A 671 -22.55 18.86 0.63
C ARG A 671 -21.20 19.07 -0.03
N GLY A 672 -20.24 19.52 0.73
CA GLY A 672 -18.89 19.64 0.22
C GLY A 672 -17.91 20.18 1.26
N SER A 673 -16.64 20.11 0.86
CA SER A 673 -15.53 20.66 1.61
C SER A 673 -14.51 21.28 0.67
N ILE A 674 -13.88 22.35 1.11
CA ILE A 674 -12.67 22.92 0.49
C ILE A 674 -11.60 23.02 1.57
N THR A 675 -10.40 22.51 1.27
CA THR A 675 -9.28 22.51 2.21
C THR A 675 -8.01 22.99 1.50
N GLY A 676 -7.39 24.02 2.07
CA GLY A 676 -6.04 24.44 1.70
C GLY A 676 -5.02 23.87 2.66
N TYR A 677 -3.88 23.38 2.17
CA TYR A 677 -2.86 22.77 3.02
C TYR A 677 -1.44 23.18 2.61
N TYR A 678 -0.57 23.13 3.60
CA TYR A 678 0.87 23.29 3.45
C TYR A 678 1.60 22.33 4.38
N THR A 679 2.53 21.57 3.82
CA THR A 679 3.41 20.68 4.59
C THR A 679 4.84 20.84 4.11
N GLN A 680 5.75 20.87 5.06
CA GLN A 680 7.19 20.89 4.82
C GLN A 680 7.83 19.74 5.58
N ILE A 681 8.69 19.00 4.90
CA ILE A 681 9.50 17.93 5.48
C ILE A 681 10.97 18.34 5.32
N ASP A 682 11.69 18.43 6.43
CA ASP A 682 13.09 18.81 6.49
C ASP A 682 13.96 17.65 6.98
N ASN A 683 15.24 17.69 6.67
CA ASN A 683 16.25 16.71 7.09
C ASN A 683 15.99 15.28 6.62
N ALA A 684 15.20 15.08 5.57
CA ALA A 684 15.00 13.75 5.04
C ALA A 684 16.32 13.21 4.45
N ILE A 685 16.49 11.89 4.56
CA ILE A 685 17.61 11.16 3.96
C ILE A 685 17.03 10.29 2.85
N GLU A 686 17.57 10.40 1.63
CA GLU A 686 17.19 9.57 0.50
C GLU A 686 18.40 8.78 0.02
N ARG A 687 18.21 7.51 -0.30
CA ARG A 687 19.27 6.64 -0.81
C ARG A 687 18.86 6.04 -2.14
N ASN A 688 19.75 6.16 -3.11
CA ASN A 688 19.66 5.53 -4.42
C ASN A 688 20.90 4.70 -4.69
N GLY A 689 20.75 3.50 -5.25
CA GLY A 689 21.86 2.69 -5.71
C GLY A 689 21.86 2.63 -7.24
N PHE A 690 23.03 2.73 -7.86
CA PHE A 690 23.18 2.69 -9.30
C PHE A 690 24.55 2.15 -9.71
N TYR A 691 24.68 1.80 -11.00
CA TYR A 691 25.95 1.45 -11.58
C TYR A 691 26.63 2.71 -12.16
N ASP A 692 27.81 3.05 -11.64
CA ASP A 692 28.58 4.21 -12.08
C ASP A 692 29.44 3.85 -13.29
N GLU A 693 29.18 4.51 -14.44
CA GLU A 693 29.88 4.24 -15.69
C GLU A 693 31.33 4.71 -15.68
N THR A 694 31.63 5.77 -14.94
CA THR A 694 33.00 6.31 -14.86
C THR A 694 33.92 5.36 -14.12
N TYR A 695 33.45 4.91 -12.96
CA TYR A 695 34.22 3.99 -12.12
C TYR A 695 33.87 2.54 -12.37
N GLN A 696 32.88 2.29 -13.24
CA GLN A 696 32.37 0.99 -13.64
C GLN A 696 32.09 0.06 -12.47
N THR A 697 31.57 0.54 -11.34
CA THR A 697 31.26 -0.20 -10.14
C THR A 697 29.90 0.21 -9.59
N TYR A 698 29.38 -0.57 -8.66
CA TYR A 698 28.14 -0.22 -8.00
C TYR A 698 28.38 0.89 -6.96
N ALA A 699 27.61 1.97 -7.05
CA ALA A 699 27.65 3.11 -6.16
C ALA A 699 26.34 3.30 -5.43
N ASN A 700 26.42 3.73 -4.18
CA ASN A 700 25.27 4.21 -3.40
C ASN A 700 25.35 5.74 -3.34
N TYR A 701 24.25 6.39 -3.66
CA TYR A 701 24.12 7.84 -3.61
C TYR A 701 23.17 8.20 -2.48
N VAL A 702 23.68 8.92 -1.48
CA VAL A 702 22.93 9.31 -0.29
C VAL A 702 22.75 10.83 -0.31
N LEU A 703 21.50 11.27 -0.38
CA LEU A 703 21.11 12.66 -0.19
C LEU A 703 20.82 12.90 1.29
N THR A 704 21.40 13.92 1.87
CA THR A 704 21.17 14.40 3.24
C THR A 704 20.66 15.83 3.25
N ASP A 705 19.96 16.23 4.30
CA ASP A 705 19.26 17.52 4.42
C ASP A 705 18.26 17.76 3.27
N VAL A 706 17.58 16.72 2.82
CA VAL A 706 16.53 16.88 1.79
C VAL A 706 15.34 17.60 2.40
N LYS A 707 14.89 18.69 1.73
CA LYS A 707 13.69 19.44 2.11
C LYS A 707 12.65 19.33 1.00
N ARG A 708 11.45 18.90 1.39
CA ARG A 708 10.31 18.76 0.49
C ARG A 708 9.16 19.63 0.95
N VAL A 709 8.41 20.17 0.00
CA VAL A 709 7.20 20.94 0.27
C VAL A 709 6.04 20.37 -0.49
N TYR A 710 4.90 20.27 0.21
CA TYR A 710 3.62 19.80 -0.32
C TYR A 710 2.59 20.89 -0.02
N LYS A 711 1.94 21.42 -1.03
CA LYS A 711 0.92 22.45 -0.86
C LYS A 711 -0.14 22.34 -1.94
N GLY A 712 -1.37 22.67 -1.59
CA GLY A 712 -2.45 22.61 -2.56
C GLY A 712 -3.80 22.97 -1.97
N ILE A 713 -4.81 22.85 -2.82
CA ILE A 713 -6.22 23.04 -2.49
C ILE A 713 -6.97 21.80 -2.94
N GLU A 714 -7.79 21.26 -2.05
CA GLU A 714 -8.66 20.10 -2.25
C GLU A 714 -10.11 20.59 -2.22
N LEU A 715 -10.94 20.12 -3.14
CA LEU A 715 -12.36 20.44 -3.24
C LEU A 715 -13.16 19.15 -3.44
N GLY A 716 -14.07 18.86 -2.51
CA GLY A 716 -15.02 17.76 -2.62
C GLY A 716 -16.46 18.30 -2.62
N MET A 717 -17.32 17.79 -3.49
CA MET A 717 -18.74 18.19 -3.57
C MET A 717 -19.61 16.99 -3.92
N ALA A 718 -20.79 16.96 -3.32
CA ALA A 718 -21.87 16.04 -3.69
C ALA A 718 -23.19 16.80 -3.77
N TYR A 719 -23.89 16.63 -4.88
CA TYR A 719 -25.18 17.29 -5.13
C TYR A 719 -26.25 16.25 -5.47
N LYS A 720 -27.29 16.16 -4.64
CA LYS A 720 -28.47 15.33 -4.90
C LYS A 720 -29.37 16.00 -5.90
N ILE A 721 -29.26 15.62 -7.18
CA ILE A 721 -30.11 16.11 -8.28
C ILE A 721 -31.55 15.70 -8.04
N THR A 722 -31.74 14.40 -7.74
CA THR A 722 -33.00 13.83 -7.25
C THR A 722 -32.73 12.99 -5.98
N PRO A 723 -33.74 12.46 -5.28
CA PRO A 723 -33.49 11.56 -4.17
C PRO A 723 -32.67 10.31 -4.51
N SER A 724 -32.69 9.90 -5.77
CA SER A 724 -32.00 8.69 -6.27
C SER A 724 -30.79 8.98 -7.16
N LEU A 725 -30.54 10.24 -7.55
CA LEU A 725 -29.43 10.61 -8.43
C LEU A 725 -28.57 11.67 -7.74
N THR A 726 -27.30 11.35 -7.55
CA THR A 726 -26.30 12.22 -6.95
C THR A 726 -25.17 12.48 -7.95
N ALA A 727 -24.75 13.72 -8.09
CA ALA A 727 -23.52 14.10 -8.77
C ALA A 727 -22.44 14.31 -7.72
N THR A 728 -21.24 13.77 -7.97
CA THR A 728 -20.07 13.91 -7.11
C THR A 728 -18.92 14.55 -7.87
N PHE A 729 -18.15 15.37 -7.19
CA PHE A 729 -16.93 15.98 -7.71
C PHE A 729 -15.85 15.92 -6.63
N ALA A 730 -14.64 15.53 -7.04
CA ALA A 730 -13.43 15.70 -6.25
C ALA A 730 -12.34 16.28 -7.15
N GLY A 731 -11.63 17.29 -6.67
CA GLY A 731 -10.54 17.90 -7.42
C GLY A 731 -9.45 18.45 -6.53
N THR A 732 -8.22 18.40 -7.01
CA THR A 732 -7.07 19.00 -6.33
C THR A 732 -6.14 19.66 -7.32
N ILE A 733 -5.60 20.80 -6.91
CA ILE A 733 -4.48 21.49 -7.56
C ILE A 733 -3.39 21.63 -6.52
N SER A 734 -2.25 21.07 -6.81
CA SER A 734 -1.17 20.88 -5.84
C SER A 734 0.19 21.25 -6.44
N ARG A 735 1.17 21.40 -5.56
CA ARG A 735 2.59 21.45 -5.92
C ARG A 735 3.40 20.68 -4.89
N PHE A 736 4.11 19.65 -5.35
CA PHE A 736 5.00 18.79 -4.56
C PHE A 736 6.40 18.95 -5.12
N GLN A 737 7.30 19.58 -4.37
CA GLN A 737 8.60 20.01 -4.88
C GLN A 737 9.71 19.86 -3.82
N TYR A 738 10.93 19.68 -4.32
CA TYR A 738 12.12 19.90 -3.52
C TYR A 738 12.27 21.39 -3.21
N LYS A 739 12.63 21.72 -1.96
CA LYS A 739 12.72 23.10 -1.49
C LYS A 739 14.16 23.63 -1.47
N ASN A 740 15.15 22.74 -1.42
CA ASN A 740 16.57 23.08 -1.35
C ASN A 740 17.40 22.27 -2.33
N ASN A 741 18.68 22.56 -2.33
CA ASN A 741 19.72 21.76 -2.98
C ASN A 741 20.43 20.94 -1.89
N PRO A 742 20.08 19.65 -1.72
CA PRO A 742 20.68 18.81 -0.68
C PRO A 742 22.15 18.49 -0.95
N GLN A 743 22.82 17.93 0.06
CA GLN A 743 24.14 17.34 -0.11
C GLN A 743 24.00 15.89 -0.54
N GLY A 744 24.69 15.51 -1.61
CA GLY A 744 24.75 14.14 -2.12
C GLY A 744 26.13 13.54 -1.88
N THR A 745 26.17 12.40 -1.21
CA THR A 745 27.41 11.63 -1.02
C THR A 745 27.36 10.36 -1.85
N ARG A 746 28.34 10.22 -2.73
CA ARG A 746 28.54 9.01 -3.53
C ARG A 746 29.54 8.11 -2.82
N THR A 747 29.14 6.88 -2.53
CA THR A 747 29.95 5.85 -1.88
C THR A 747 30.06 4.62 -2.77
N PHE A 748 31.26 4.16 -3.03
CA PHE A 748 31.50 3.00 -3.87
C PHE A 748 31.55 1.71 -3.04
N GLU A 749 30.88 0.66 -3.51
CA GLU A 749 30.84 -0.61 -2.77
C GLU A 749 32.18 -1.32 -2.75
N ASN A 750 32.98 -1.19 -3.79
CA ASN A 750 34.30 -1.81 -3.88
C ASN A 750 35.39 -1.18 -2.98
N GLY A 751 35.11 -0.01 -2.37
CA GLY A 751 36.02 0.65 -1.45
C GLY A 751 37.35 1.16 -2.08
N LEU A 752 37.49 1.12 -3.41
CA LEU A 752 38.71 1.56 -4.11
C LEU A 752 38.76 3.05 -4.36
N TYR A 753 37.60 3.70 -4.32
CA TYR A 753 37.48 5.12 -4.57
C TYR A 753 36.99 5.84 -3.32
N PRO A 754 37.49 7.06 -3.04
CA PRO A 754 37.05 7.82 -1.90
C PRO A 754 35.61 8.27 -2.07
N ASP A 755 34.88 8.37 -0.97
CA ASP A 755 33.56 8.99 -0.95
C ASP A 755 33.67 10.45 -1.42
N SER A 756 32.73 10.86 -2.27
CA SER A 756 32.64 12.25 -2.74
C SER A 756 31.32 12.86 -2.34
N THR A 757 31.38 14.06 -1.77
CA THR A 757 30.18 14.80 -1.38
C THR A 757 30.09 16.10 -2.16
N GLN A 758 28.94 16.36 -2.74
CA GLN A 758 28.68 17.56 -3.51
C GLN A 758 27.22 18.01 -3.40
N THR A 759 26.97 19.24 -3.82
CA THR A 759 25.60 19.78 -3.87
C THR A 759 24.85 19.20 -5.05
N VAL A 760 23.61 18.74 -4.78
CA VAL A 760 22.68 18.27 -5.81
C VAL A 760 21.63 19.34 -6.04
N TYR A 761 21.51 19.81 -7.27
CA TYR A 761 20.65 20.95 -7.63
C TYR A 761 19.21 20.51 -7.90
N LEU A 762 18.44 20.28 -6.82
CA LEU A 762 17.05 19.81 -6.87
C LEU A 762 16.01 20.88 -6.55
N LYS A 763 16.41 22.06 -6.11
CA LYS A 763 15.44 23.11 -5.71
C LYS A 763 14.46 23.43 -6.83
N ASN A 764 13.15 23.41 -6.49
CA ASN A 764 12.00 23.65 -7.36
C ASN A 764 11.64 22.52 -8.35
N TYR A 765 12.42 21.45 -8.43
CA TYR A 765 12.01 20.26 -9.18
C TYR A 765 10.85 19.56 -8.48
N TYR A 766 9.98 18.94 -9.25
CA TYR A 766 8.80 18.24 -8.76
C TYR A 766 9.15 16.86 -8.23
N LEU A 767 8.44 16.43 -7.19
CA LEU A 767 8.46 15.03 -6.76
C LEU A 767 7.77 14.19 -7.84
N GLY A 768 8.43 13.13 -8.28
CA GLY A 768 8.00 12.35 -9.43
C GLY A 768 6.86 11.38 -9.15
N SER A 769 6.24 10.91 -10.22
CA SER A 769 5.19 9.88 -10.25
C SER A 769 3.93 10.20 -9.42
N VAL A 770 3.70 11.46 -9.08
CA VAL A 770 2.47 11.92 -8.42
C VAL A 770 1.85 13.04 -9.24
N PRO A 771 0.61 12.90 -9.74
CA PRO A 771 -0.07 13.99 -10.43
C PRO A 771 -0.26 15.19 -9.50
N GLN A 772 0.06 16.39 -10.00
CA GLN A 772 -0.13 17.65 -9.26
C GLN A 772 -1.57 18.15 -9.38
N THR A 773 -2.25 17.78 -10.46
CA THR A 773 -3.63 18.16 -10.75
C THR A 773 -4.45 16.90 -10.99
N GLN A 774 -5.52 16.74 -10.22
CA GLN A 774 -6.44 15.61 -10.38
C GLN A 774 -7.88 16.11 -10.26
N ALA A 775 -8.78 15.54 -11.03
CA ALA A 775 -10.21 15.82 -10.94
C ALA A 775 -11.02 14.57 -11.28
N ASN A 776 -12.12 14.38 -10.58
CA ASN A 776 -13.10 13.35 -10.85
C ASN A 776 -14.50 13.95 -10.85
N LEU A 777 -15.31 13.57 -11.82
CA LEU A 777 -16.73 13.89 -11.88
C LEU A 777 -17.50 12.58 -11.98
N GLY A 778 -18.41 12.35 -11.03
CA GLY A 778 -19.21 11.14 -10.94
C GLY A 778 -20.71 11.39 -10.92
N LEU A 779 -21.45 10.38 -11.36
CA LEU A 779 -22.90 10.28 -11.25
C LEU A 779 -23.27 8.94 -10.62
N ASP A 780 -23.95 8.99 -9.49
CA ASP A 780 -24.43 7.85 -8.73
C ASP A 780 -25.95 7.77 -8.83
N TRP A 781 -26.48 6.70 -9.37
CA TRP A 781 -27.92 6.48 -9.50
C TRP A 781 -28.39 5.21 -8.80
N ALA A 782 -29.15 5.39 -7.72
CA ALA A 782 -29.89 4.33 -7.06
C ALA A 782 -31.25 4.17 -7.76
N ALA A 783 -31.32 3.28 -8.77
CA ALA A 783 -32.49 3.08 -9.59
C ALA A 783 -33.51 2.16 -8.90
N PRO A 784 -34.83 2.23 -9.31
CA PRO A 784 -35.85 1.36 -8.77
C PRO A 784 -35.52 -0.11 -8.90
N GLY A 785 -35.95 -0.93 -7.93
CA GLY A 785 -35.70 -2.37 -7.92
C GLY A 785 -34.28 -2.74 -7.48
N ASN A 786 -33.62 -1.91 -6.66
CA ASN A 786 -32.28 -2.13 -6.08
C ASN A 786 -31.19 -2.28 -7.15
N TRP A 787 -31.25 -1.45 -8.20
CA TRP A 787 -30.16 -1.26 -9.13
C TRP A 787 -29.31 -0.07 -8.70
N PHE A 788 -28.01 -0.18 -8.87
CA PHE A 788 -27.03 0.87 -8.60
C PHE A 788 -26.18 1.07 -9.84
N PHE A 789 -26.03 2.32 -10.27
CA PHE A 789 -25.18 2.71 -11.38
C PHE A 789 -24.27 3.84 -10.92
N ASN A 790 -22.98 3.72 -11.20
CA ASN A 790 -22.01 4.79 -11.06
C ASN A 790 -21.26 4.94 -12.38
N VAL A 791 -21.17 6.16 -12.87
CA VAL A 791 -20.31 6.55 -13.99
C VAL A 791 -19.44 7.67 -13.51
N ASN A 792 -18.13 7.54 -13.67
CA ASN A 792 -17.21 8.60 -13.28
C ASN A 792 -16.07 8.77 -14.28
N GLY A 793 -15.68 10.02 -14.53
CA GLY A 793 -14.55 10.42 -15.35
C GLY A 793 -13.44 10.98 -14.46
N THR A 794 -12.21 10.48 -14.62
CA THR A 794 -11.05 10.91 -13.85
C THR A 794 -9.99 11.50 -14.77
N PHE A 795 -9.55 12.71 -14.47
CA PHE A 795 -8.43 13.40 -15.10
C PHE A 795 -7.24 13.41 -14.15
N GLN A 796 -6.05 13.16 -14.69
CA GLN A 796 -4.77 13.25 -14.00
C GLN A 796 -3.78 14.03 -14.88
N GLY A 797 -3.15 15.03 -14.29
CA GLY A 797 -2.24 15.90 -15.00
C GLY A 797 -1.07 16.37 -14.16
N ASP A 798 -0.07 16.92 -14.84
CA ASP A 798 1.12 17.51 -14.24
C ASP A 798 1.92 16.54 -13.38
N ALA A 799 2.03 15.28 -13.83
CA ALA A 799 2.93 14.31 -13.24
C ALA A 799 4.31 14.39 -13.91
N TYR A 800 5.35 14.10 -13.15
CA TYR A 800 6.75 14.19 -13.60
C TYR A 800 7.49 12.89 -13.35
N VAL A 801 8.56 12.67 -14.11
CA VAL A 801 9.46 11.52 -13.94
C VAL A 801 10.26 11.67 -12.63
N ASN A 802 10.46 10.58 -11.89
CA ASN A 802 11.34 10.57 -10.73
C ASN A 802 12.78 10.84 -11.15
N LEU A 803 13.43 11.78 -10.48
CA LEU A 803 14.77 12.23 -10.80
C LEU A 803 15.85 11.27 -10.29
N ALA A 804 16.93 11.15 -11.05
CA ALA A 804 18.18 10.54 -10.59
C ALA A 804 19.17 11.65 -10.19
N PRO A 805 19.69 11.65 -8.95
CA PRO A 805 20.57 12.72 -8.46
C PRO A 805 21.82 12.97 -9.31
N ALA A 806 22.34 11.92 -9.95
CA ALA A 806 23.54 12.01 -10.79
C ALA A 806 23.43 13.01 -11.97
N TYR A 807 22.21 13.32 -12.42
CA TYR A 807 21.97 14.31 -13.49
C TYR A 807 21.89 15.75 -12.97
N HIS A 808 21.90 15.94 -11.66
CA HIS A 808 21.69 17.24 -11.00
C HIS A 808 22.87 17.69 -10.15
N GLU A 809 24.03 17.09 -10.31
CA GLU A 809 25.27 17.48 -9.63
C GLU A 809 26.19 18.29 -10.56
N ALA A 810 27.19 18.91 -10.01
CA ALA A 810 28.24 19.54 -10.80
C ALA A 810 29.08 18.47 -11.47
N LEU A 811 29.13 18.50 -12.79
CA LEU A 811 29.86 17.55 -13.62
C LEU A 811 31.11 18.24 -14.23
N PRO A 812 32.29 18.07 -13.64
CA PRO A 812 33.51 18.78 -14.12
C PRO A 812 33.84 18.53 -15.60
N GLY A 813 33.60 17.31 -16.10
CA GLY A 813 33.82 16.97 -17.50
C GLY A 813 32.93 17.72 -18.49
N LEU A 814 31.78 18.26 -18.06
CA LEU A 814 30.95 19.12 -18.91
C LEU A 814 31.69 20.39 -19.32
N TRP A 815 32.41 21.00 -18.39
CA TRP A 815 33.20 22.19 -18.67
C TRP A 815 34.32 21.89 -19.70
N GLU A 816 34.93 20.74 -19.58
CA GLU A 816 36.02 20.34 -20.49
C GLU A 816 35.52 20.10 -21.91
N GLN A 817 34.32 19.56 -22.09
CA GLN A 817 33.72 19.24 -23.38
C GLN A 817 32.92 20.39 -24.00
N PHE A 818 32.15 21.08 -23.19
CA PHE A 818 31.16 22.08 -23.65
C PHE A 818 31.44 23.51 -23.17
N GLY A 819 32.55 23.73 -22.50
CA GLY A 819 32.94 25.03 -21.97
C GLY A 819 33.50 26.03 -23.00
N ASN A 820 33.32 25.78 -24.30
CA ASN A 820 33.75 26.71 -25.36
C ASN A 820 33.02 28.06 -25.30
N SER A 821 31.78 28.05 -24.84
CA SER A 821 31.00 29.22 -24.46
C SER A 821 30.11 28.93 -23.25
N GLU A 822 29.77 29.98 -22.49
CA GLU A 822 28.85 29.86 -21.35
C GLU A 822 27.45 29.42 -21.79
N GLU A 823 27.03 29.85 -22.99
CA GLU A 823 25.73 29.50 -23.58
C GLU A 823 25.65 28.00 -23.94
N GLU A 824 26.71 27.46 -24.55
CA GLU A 824 26.77 26.02 -24.90
C GLU A 824 26.76 25.14 -23.66
N LEU A 825 27.59 25.51 -22.67
CA LEU A 825 27.61 24.79 -21.39
C LEU A 825 26.26 24.84 -20.67
N GLN A 826 25.62 26.00 -20.59
CA GLN A 826 24.32 26.16 -19.95
C GLN A 826 23.23 25.36 -20.67
N ALA A 827 23.23 25.36 -22.01
CA ALA A 827 22.29 24.59 -22.80
C ALA A 827 22.43 23.08 -22.50
N LYS A 828 23.68 22.59 -22.35
CA LYS A 828 23.93 21.18 -22.01
C LYS A 828 23.52 20.83 -20.58
N ILE A 829 23.76 21.73 -19.64
CA ILE A 829 23.27 21.57 -18.25
C ILE A 829 21.75 21.51 -18.23
N ASP A 830 21.09 22.42 -18.94
CA ASP A 830 19.61 22.46 -19.00
C ASP A 830 19.02 21.20 -19.63
N GLU A 831 19.68 20.65 -20.67
CA GLU A 831 19.29 19.39 -21.30
C GLU A 831 19.39 18.22 -20.31
N LEU A 832 20.56 18.06 -19.66
CA LEU A 832 20.80 16.94 -18.75
C LEU A 832 19.90 17.00 -17.51
N SER A 833 19.73 18.18 -16.95
CA SER A 833 18.94 18.40 -15.74
C SER A 833 17.44 18.55 -15.97
N ALA A 834 16.97 18.53 -17.23
CA ALA A 834 15.55 18.67 -17.53
C ALA A 834 14.71 17.56 -16.86
N GLN A 835 13.60 17.92 -16.26
CA GLN A 835 12.64 16.97 -15.71
C GLN A 835 11.53 16.70 -16.72
N ASP A 836 11.41 15.44 -17.17
CA ASP A 836 10.37 15.06 -18.13
C ASP A 836 9.00 15.04 -17.45
N LYS A 837 8.01 15.56 -18.20
CA LYS A 837 6.62 15.53 -17.80
C LYS A 837 5.94 14.28 -18.35
N ILE A 838 5.19 13.59 -17.49
CA ILE A 838 4.35 12.46 -17.87
C ILE A 838 3.11 12.98 -18.59
N LYS A 839 2.70 12.30 -19.65
CA LYS A 839 1.49 12.65 -20.42
C LYS A 839 0.26 12.64 -19.51
N ASN A 840 -0.58 13.68 -19.63
CA ASN A 840 -1.83 13.75 -18.91
C ASN A 840 -2.76 12.60 -19.33
N ALA A 841 -3.51 12.08 -18.38
CA ALA A 841 -4.39 10.92 -18.57
C ALA A 841 -5.85 11.25 -18.25
N PHE A 842 -6.76 10.65 -19.01
CA PHE A 842 -8.19 10.66 -18.71
C PHE A 842 -8.72 9.22 -18.80
N THR A 843 -9.52 8.82 -17.81
CA THR A 843 -10.19 7.52 -17.80
C THR A 843 -11.66 7.69 -17.46
N LEU A 844 -12.50 6.82 -18.01
CA LEU A 844 -13.93 6.76 -17.74
C LEU A 844 -14.25 5.37 -17.16
N ASN A 845 -14.98 5.34 -16.05
CA ASN A 845 -15.31 4.12 -15.31
C ASN A 845 -16.82 3.97 -15.21
N LEU A 846 -17.28 2.72 -15.18
CA LEU A 846 -18.68 2.34 -15.01
C LEU A 846 -18.78 1.25 -13.94
N SER A 847 -19.69 1.43 -13.01
CA SER A 847 -20.06 0.39 -12.04
C SER A 847 -21.57 0.14 -12.10
N ILE A 848 -21.96 -1.12 -12.10
CA ILE A 848 -23.36 -1.56 -12.08
C ILE A 848 -23.53 -2.56 -10.95
N GLY A 849 -24.47 -2.32 -10.07
CA GLY A 849 -24.84 -3.22 -8.98
C GLY A 849 -26.31 -3.62 -9.02
N LYS A 850 -26.62 -4.84 -8.62
CA LYS A 850 -27.98 -5.34 -8.44
C LYS A 850 -28.06 -6.13 -7.15
N LEU A 851 -28.96 -5.73 -6.25
CA LEU A 851 -29.29 -6.49 -5.07
C LEU A 851 -30.63 -7.21 -5.27
N ILE A 852 -30.64 -8.53 -5.09
CA ILE A 852 -31.80 -9.41 -5.27
C ILE A 852 -32.08 -10.08 -3.93
N TYR A 853 -33.26 -9.87 -3.38
CA TYR A 853 -33.75 -10.62 -2.22
C TYR A 853 -34.47 -11.87 -2.71
N ILE A 854 -33.91 -13.06 -2.47
CA ILE A 854 -34.55 -14.34 -2.77
C ILE A 854 -35.67 -14.60 -1.75
N ASN A 855 -35.38 -14.27 -0.49
CA ASN A 855 -36.32 -14.24 0.62
C ASN A 855 -35.81 -13.30 1.73
N ARG A 856 -36.48 -13.26 2.88
CA ARG A 856 -36.11 -12.40 4.01
C ARG A 856 -34.71 -12.69 4.57
N LYS A 857 -34.14 -13.88 4.34
CA LYS A 857 -32.84 -14.30 4.90
C LYS A 857 -31.75 -14.37 3.86
N ILE A 858 -32.09 -14.53 2.58
CA ILE A 858 -31.13 -14.76 1.52
C ILE A 858 -31.14 -13.60 0.54
N SER A 859 -29.99 -12.97 0.37
CA SER A 859 -29.78 -11.94 -0.64
C SER A 859 -28.64 -12.32 -1.58
N LEU A 860 -28.79 -11.93 -2.84
CA LEU A 860 -27.79 -12.08 -3.89
C LEU A 860 -27.37 -10.66 -4.33
N ASN A 861 -26.06 -10.41 -4.34
CA ASN A 861 -25.50 -9.15 -4.81
C ASN A 861 -24.65 -9.42 -6.05
N ILE A 862 -24.92 -8.71 -7.14
CA ILE A 862 -24.17 -8.81 -8.41
C ILE A 862 -23.57 -7.43 -8.67
N ASN A 863 -22.26 -7.36 -8.82
CA ASN A 863 -21.53 -6.12 -9.13
C ASN A 863 -20.68 -6.33 -10.38
N VAL A 864 -20.74 -5.37 -11.29
CA VAL A 864 -19.91 -5.29 -12.49
C VAL A 864 -19.22 -3.93 -12.47
N ASN A 865 -17.90 -3.93 -12.42
CA ASN A 865 -17.10 -2.72 -12.49
C ASN A 865 -16.26 -2.79 -13.78
N ILE A 866 -16.31 -1.75 -14.58
CA ILE A 866 -15.51 -1.60 -15.80
C ILE A 866 -14.72 -0.30 -15.66
N ASN A 867 -13.43 -0.42 -15.40
CA ASN A 867 -12.53 0.72 -15.32
C ASN A 867 -11.90 0.99 -16.68
N ASN A 868 -11.68 2.27 -16.98
CA ASN A 868 -11.05 2.71 -18.22
C ASN A 868 -11.77 2.20 -19.48
N ILE A 869 -13.09 2.43 -19.57
CA ILE A 869 -13.94 1.97 -20.69
C ILE A 869 -13.41 2.48 -22.04
N LEU A 870 -12.75 3.65 -22.04
CA LEU A 870 -12.16 4.23 -23.25
C LEU A 870 -10.93 3.49 -23.74
N ASN A 871 -10.47 2.47 -23.01
CA ASN A 871 -9.28 1.66 -23.32
C ASN A 871 -8.02 2.52 -23.53
N ASN A 872 -7.86 3.56 -22.72
CA ASN A 872 -6.65 4.37 -22.75
C ASN A 872 -5.46 3.55 -22.23
N ARG A 873 -4.56 3.17 -23.12
CA ARG A 873 -3.35 2.38 -22.82
C ARG A 873 -2.09 3.22 -22.61
N ASP A 874 -2.20 4.54 -22.80
CA ASP A 874 -1.08 5.48 -22.67
C ASP A 874 -0.96 6.07 -21.27
N VAL A 875 -1.62 5.47 -20.30
CA VAL A 875 -1.58 5.93 -18.92
C VAL A 875 -0.32 5.40 -18.24
N VAL A 876 0.65 6.27 -18.05
CA VAL A 876 1.90 5.94 -17.35
C VAL A 876 1.64 5.84 -15.85
N THR A 877 1.93 4.68 -15.27
CA THR A 877 1.73 4.41 -13.85
C THR A 877 2.98 4.74 -13.02
N TYR A 878 4.14 4.62 -13.58
CA TYR A 878 5.40 4.92 -12.91
C TYR A 878 6.46 5.29 -13.95
N ALA A 879 7.29 6.27 -13.64
CA ALA A 879 8.38 6.69 -14.51
C ALA A 879 9.57 7.16 -13.68
N TYR A 880 10.78 6.74 -14.05
CA TYR A 880 12.00 7.17 -13.38
C TYR A 880 13.19 7.26 -14.32
N GLN A 881 14.05 8.24 -14.05
CA GLN A 881 15.39 8.34 -14.65
C GLN A 881 16.26 7.21 -14.08
N GLN A 882 17.03 6.59 -14.93
CA GLN A 882 18.04 5.63 -14.48
C GLN A 882 19.16 6.38 -13.75
N GLY A 883 19.76 5.77 -12.71
CA GLY A 883 20.91 6.33 -12.00
C GLY A 883 22.21 6.35 -12.83
N ARG A 884 22.17 5.84 -14.06
CA ARG A 884 23.30 5.80 -14.98
C ARG A 884 23.38 7.09 -15.78
N LEU A 885 24.57 7.67 -15.89
CA LEU A 885 24.87 8.85 -16.70
C LEU A 885 25.99 8.49 -17.68
N ASP A 886 25.82 8.82 -18.95
CA ASP A 886 26.92 8.75 -19.92
C ASP A 886 27.91 9.90 -19.64
N THR A 887 28.93 9.61 -18.85
CA THR A 887 29.97 10.58 -18.49
C THR A 887 31.01 10.77 -19.60
N LYS A 888 30.93 10.01 -20.68
CA LYS A 888 31.83 10.11 -21.82
C LYS A 888 31.36 11.13 -22.85
N ASN A 889 30.05 11.05 -23.22
CA ASN A 889 29.47 11.93 -24.23
C ASN A 889 28.43 12.86 -23.64
N TYR A 890 28.05 12.65 -22.39
CA TYR A 890 26.93 13.33 -21.72
C TYR A 890 25.62 13.25 -22.52
N ASP A 891 25.41 12.11 -23.17
CA ASP A 891 24.18 11.85 -23.91
C ASP A 891 23.09 11.37 -22.95
N ARG A 892 22.04 12.18 -22.81
CA ARG A 892 20.87 11.84 -22.00
C ARG A 892 20.08 10.67 -22.59
N GLY A 893 20.12 10.51 -23.91
CA GLY A 893 19.41 9.46 -24.64
C GLY A 893 20.04 8.07 -24.46
N ALA A 894 21.33 7.98 -24.05
CA ALA A 894 22.03 6.70 -23.85
C ALA A 894 21.37 5.83 -22.75
N TYR A 895 20.73 6.45 -21.76
CA TYR A 895 20.00 5.78 -20.67
C TYR A 895 18.62 6.38 -20.49
N PRO A 896 17.66 6.11 -21.38
CA PRO A 896 16.34 6.70 -21.35
C PRO A 896 15.55 6.29 -20.11
N ASN A 897 14.51 7.04 -19.80
CA ASN A 897 13.60 6.77 -18.67
C ASN A 897 12.96 5.39 -18.76
N ARG A 898 12.79 4.74 -17.63
CA ARG A 898 11.99 3.54 -17.53
C ARG A 898 10.55 3.88 -17.17
N LEU A 899 9.61 3.22 -17.84
CA LEU A 899 8.19 3.48 -17.75
C LEU A 899 7.44 2.20 -17.40
N SER A 900 6.32 2.36 -16.71
CA SER A 900 5.29 1.34 -16.57
C SER A 900 3.94 1.92 -16.95
N TYR A 901 3.08 1.12 -17.56
CA TYR A 901 1.77 1.56 -18.03
C TYR A 901 0.64 0.82 -17.32
N ALA A 902 -0.49 1.50 -17.15
CA ALA A 902 -1.73 0.86 -16.76
C ALA A 902 -2.24 -0.04 -17.88
N GLN A 903 -2.88 -1.14 -17.51
CA GLN A 903 -3.66 -1.89 -18.49
C GLN A 903 -4.81 -1.01 -19.03
N GLY A 904 -5.30 -1.31 -20.23
CA GLY A 904 -6.47 -0.64 -20.80
C GLY A 904 -7.75 -0.94 -20.03
N VAL A 905 -8.79 -1.46 -20.68
CA VAL A 905 -10.04 -1.84 -20.01
C VAL A 905 -9.79 -2.89 -18.95
N ARG A 906 -10.27 -2.62 -17.73
CA ARG A 906 -10.29 -3.58 -16.63
C ARG A 906 -11.73 -3.84 -16.20
N ALA A 907 -12.14 -5.10 -16.28
CA ALA A 907 -13.45 -5.57 -15.87
C ALA A 907 -13.33 -6.39 -14.57
N PHE A 908 -14.27 -6.19 -13.67
CA PHE A 908 -14.43 -6.95 -12.45
C PHE A 908 -15.90 -7.31 -12.27
N VAL A 909 -16.22 -8.58 -12.22
CA VAL A 909 -17.57 -9.10 -12.01
C VAL A 909 -17.59 -9.90 -10.73
N ASN A 910 -18.47 -9.56 -9.80
CA ASN A 910 -18.61 -10.24 -8.52
C ASN A 910 -20.05 -10.64 -8.27
N VAL A 911 -20.23 -11.88 -7.82
CA VAL A 911 -21.52 -12.41 -7.37
C VAL A 911 -21.36 -12.83 -5.92
N GLY A 912 -22.13 -12.20 -5.04
CA GLY A 912 -22.13 -12.47 -3.61
C GLY A 912 -23.48 -13.00 -3.13
N ILE A 913 -23.46 -13.97 -2.21
CA ILE A 913 -24.63 -14.50 -1.52
C ILE A 913 -24.47 -14.28 -0.02
N ARG A 914 -25.54 -13.88 0.64
CA ARG A 914 -25.61 -13.75 2.09
C ARG A 914 -26.84 -14.49 2.62
N PHE A 915 -26.66 -15.20 3.75
CA PHE A 915 -27.75 -15.83 4.51
C PHE A 915 -27.40 -16.03 5.99
#